data_17a8561c96a2cdce0c5c30147ef091f8
#
_entry.id   17a8561c96a2cdce0c5c30147ef091f8
#
_cell.length_a   1.000
_cell.length_b   1.000
_cell.length_c   1.000
_cell.angle_alpha   90.00
_cell.angle_beta   90.00
_cell.angle_gamma   90.00
#
_symmetry.space_group_name_H-M   'P 1'
#
loop_
_entity.id
_entity.type
_entity.pdbx_description
1 polymer ?
#
loop_
_entity_poly.entity_id
_entity_poly.type
_entity_poly.pdbx_seq_one_letter_code
_entity_poly.pdbx_strand_id
1 'polypeptide(L)'
;MKLELVDRPAAETRQRDVVNVLRALAMDAVQKANSGHPGMPMGMAEIAEVLWRRHLRHNPANPKWADRDRFILSNGHGSMLQYALLHLAGYELSIEELKRFRQLHSKTPGHPEHGITPGVETTTGPLGQGIANAVGMAIAERLAAAEFNRPGFAIVDHYTYVFLGDGCMMEGISHEACSLAGTLGLGKLIAFYDDNGISIDGRVEGWFTDDTPKRFEGYGWHVVPDVDGHDGEALHRAILAAKAVTGRPSLICCKTVIAKGSPNKAGTHEAHGAALGEKEIAATRAAIGWDYPPFEIPPHVYEAWDAREQGAKAEAAWQRKFADYARSYPAEAREFERRLKGELPAGFAARVRELMAKAKDKAETIATRKASQNAIEALAPGLPEFLGGSADLAGSNLTLWSGSKPIARDAAGNYLYYGVREFAMAAIMNGLALHGGFIPYGGTFLTFSDYCRSALRMAALMRLGTIFVFTHDSIGLGEDGPTHQPIEHAATLRLIPNMDVWRPCDTKESVVAWASAIERRDGPTSLLFSRQNLPFQLRASEEVANIRRGGYVLVEPSEPPRAVVIATGSEVPLAVEAQKKLAAEGIAVRVVSMPSTTVFDRQDEAYRERVLPRELPCVAVEAGVSDLWRKYVGRSGRVVGIDRFGESAPAGELFRYFGLTAERVAEAVKAVLARR
;
A
#
# COMPACT_ATOMS: atom_id res chain seq x y z
N MET A 1 -33.47 -22.16 45.44
CA MET A 1 -34.25 -22.24 44.20
C MET A 1 -33.30 -22.80 43.14
N LYS A 2 -33.40 -24.12 42.85
CA LYS A 2 -32.59 -24.78 41.82
C LYS A 2 -33.12 -24.28 40.48
N LEU A 3 -32.28 -23.58 39.71
CA LEU A 3 -32.53 -23.33 38.28
C LEU A 3 -32.51 -24.69 37.58
N GLU A 4 -33.66 -25.14 37.10
CA GLU A 4 -33.75 -26.27 36.18
C GLU A 4 -33.01 -25.92 34.90
N LEU A 5 -31.92 -26.65 34.64
CA LEU A 5 -31.23 -26.68 33.35
C LEU A 5 -32.22 -27.29 32.34
N VAL A 6 -32.81 -26.44 31.51
CA VAL A 6 -33.56 -26.88 30.33
C VAL A 6 -32.57 -27.57 29.41
N ASP A 7 -32.72 -28.89 29.24
CA ASP A 7 -31.96 -29.70 28.27
C ASP A 7 -32.25 -29.16 26.84
N ARG A 8 -31.38 -28.27 26.36
CA ARG A 8 -31.43 -27.83 24.95
C ARG A 8 -30.98 -29.01 24.08
N PRO A 9 -31.58 -29.22 22.89
CA PRO A 9 -31.15 -30.28 21.98
C PRO A 9 -29.63 -30.18 21.70
N ALA A 10 -28.93 -31.27 21.72
CA ALA A 10 -27.47 -31.34 21.54
C ALA A 10 -26.97 -30.61 20.24
N ALA A 11 -27.81 -30.54 19.22
CA ALA A 11 -27.53 -29.84 17.98
C ALA A 11 -27.49 -28.30 18.16
N GLU A 12 -28.43 -27.70 18.94
CA GLU A 12 -28.48 -26.27 19.22
C GLU A 12 -27.30 -25.84 20.10
N THR A 13 -26.93 -26.68 21.07
CA THR A 13 -25.74 -26.44 21.92
C THR A 13 -24.49 -26.41 21.07
N ARG A 14 -24.31 -27.38 20.15
CA ARG A 14 -23.15 -27.43 19.24
C ARG A 14 -23.08 -26.18 18.34
N GLN A 15 -24.18 -25.74 17.76
CA GLN A 15 -24.20 -24.54 16.91
C GLN A 15 -23.88 -23.27 17.71
N ARG A 16 -24.39 -23.14 18.92
CA ARG A 16 -24.08 -22.03 19.83
C ARG A 16 -22.58 -21.98 20.16
N ASP A 17 -21.97 -23.12 20.45
CA ASP A 17 -20.55 -23.20 20.82
C ASP A 17 -19.65 -22.83 19.63
N VAL A 18 -20.04 -23.17 18.40
CA VAL A 18 -19.33 -22.82 17.17
C VAL A 18 -19.22 -21.28 16.96
N VAL A 19 -20.22 -20.54 17.39
CA VAL A 19 -20.19 -19.07 17.33
C VAL A 19 -19.49 -18.48 18.57
N ASN A 20 -19.83 -18.98 19.77
CA ASN A 20 -19.34 -18.42 21.01
C ASN A 20 -17.84 -18.62 21.25
N VAL A 21 -17.20 -19.58 20.58
CA VAL A 21 -15.74 -19.71 20.59
C VAL A 21 -15.04 -18.43 20.12
N LEU A 22 -15.59 -17.74 19.12
CA LEU A 22 -15.04 -16.46 18.63
C LEU A 22 -15.10 -15.37 19.71
N ARG A 23 -16.23 -15.30 20.43
CA ARG A 23 -16.40 -14.38 21.57
C ARG A 23 -15.44 -14.71 22.70
N ALA A 24 -15.35 -16.00 23.05
CA ALA A 24 -14.48 -16.47 24.13
C ALA A 24 -13.01 -16.17 23.83
N LEU A 25 -12.51 -16.54 22.65
CA LEU A 25 -11.11 -16.27 22.26
C LEU A 25 -10.80 -14.77 22.22
N ALA A 26 -11.73 -13.95 21.74
CA ALA A 26 -11.54 -12.50 21.68
C ALA A 26 -11.42 -11.90 23.08
N MET A 27 -12.35 -12.20 23.99
CA MET A 27 -12.29 -11.66 25.36
C MET A 27 -11.10 -12.21 26.15
N ASP A 28 -10.76 -13.49 26.00
CA ASP A 28 -9.65 -14.12 26.72
C ASP A 28 -8.28 -13.54 26.30
N ALA A 29 -8.05 -13.40 24.99
CA ALA A 29 -6.79 -12.88 24.47
C ALA A 29 -6.59 -11.40 24.83
N VAL A 30 -7.64 -10.59 24.69
CA VAL A 30 -7.60 -9.17 25.06
C VAL A 30 -7.40 -9.00 26.57
N GLN A 31 -8.08 -9.81 27.41
CA GLN A 31 -7.90 -9.80 28.86
C GLN A 31 -6.48 -10.20 29.25
N LYS A 32 -5.95 -11.28 28.67
CA LYS A 32 -4.60 -11.74 28.97
C LYS A 32 -3.53 -10.71 28.57
N ALA A 33 -3.71 -10.05 27.43
CA ALA A 33 -2.83 -8.98 26.99
C ALA A 33 -3.03 -7.67 27.75
N ASN A 34 -4.14 -7.54 28.48
CA ASN A 34 -4.65 -6.29 29.09
C ASN A 34 -4.64 -5.12 28.08
N SER A 35 -4.86 -5.44 26.81
CA SER A 35 -4.84 -4.48 25.70
C SER A 35 -5.53 -5.09 24.49
N GLY A 36 -6.37 -4.32 23.82
CA GLY A 36 -7.05 -4.75 22.58
C GLY A 36 -8.52 -4.36 22.53
N HIS A 37 -9.23 -4.89 21.53
CA HIS A 37 -10.58 -4.50 21.19
C HIS A 37 -11.48 -5.74 21.15
N PRO A 38 -12.16 -6.11 22.24
CA PRO A 38 -12.99 -7.32 22.27
C PRO A 38 -14.37 -7.11 21.67
N GLY A 39 -14.87 -5.87 21.64
CA GLY A 39 -16.27 -5.55 21.38
C GLY A 39 -16.73 -5.91 19.97
N MET A 40 -16.00 -5.46 18.96
CA MET A 40 -16.29 -5.77 17.54
C MET A 40 -16.20 -7.28 17.26
N PRO A 41 -15.15 -8.01 17.65
CA PRO A 41 -15.08 -9.47 17.49
C PRO A 41 -16.28 -10.22 18.07
N MET A 42 -16.76 -9.80 19.23
CA MET A 42 -17.93 -10.40 19.88
C MET A 42 -19.23 -10.04 19.17
N GLY A 43 -19.34 -8.84 18.61
CA GLY A 43 -20.51 -8.37 17.87
C GLY A 43 -20.65 -9.04 16.51
N MET A 44 -19.56 -9.27 15.78
CA MET A 44 -19.57 -9.83 14.44
C MET A 44 -19.39 -11.36 14.38
N ALA A 45 -19.51 -12.07 15.49
CA ALA A 45 -19.23 -13.49 15.56
C ALA A 45 -20.10 -14.35 14.61
N GLU A 46 -21.40 -14.08 14.50
CA GLU A 46 -22.31 -14.78 13.59
C GLU A 46 -21.99 -14.46 12.12
N ILE A 47 -21.70 -13.20 11.80
CA ILE A 47 -21.34 -12.77 10.44
C ILE A 47 -20.08 -13.53 9.98
N ALA A 48 -19.09 -13.59 10.85
CA ALA A 48 -17.85 -14.30 10.58
C ALA A 48 -18.04 -15.80 10.44
N GLU A 49 -18.85 -16.43 11.30
CA GLU A 49 -19.17 -17.85 11.23
C GLU A 49 -19.81 -18.21 9.88
N VAL A 50 -20.88 -17.47 9.50
CA VAL A 50 -21.61 -17.74 8.26
C VAL A 50 -20.70 -17.56 7.04
N LEU A 51 -19.92 -16.47 7.00
CA LEU A 51 -19.01 -16.22 5.89
C LEU A 51 -17.96 -17.33 5.77
N TRP A 52 -17.21 -17.58 6.84
CA TRP A 52 -16.03 -18.44 6.79
C TRP A 52 -16.36 -19.94 6.63
N ARG A 53 -17.43 -20.40 7.23
CA ARG A 53 -17.79 -21.83 7.17
C ARG A 53 -18.66 -22.20 5.98
N ARG A 54 -19.45 -21.24 5.45
CA ARG A 54 -20.45 -21.56 4.40
C ARG A 54 -20.14 -20.96 3.03
N HIS A 55 -19.32 -19.90 2.96
CA HIS A 55 -19.17 -19.13 1.72
C HIS A 55 -17.73 -18.89 1.28
N LEU A 56 -16.78 -18.71 2.20
CA LEU A 56 -15.40 -18.39 1.89
C LEU A 56 -14.65 -19.60 1.33
N ARG A 57 -14.12 -19.44 0.14
CA ARG A 57 -13.31 -20.48 -0.53
C ARG A 57 -11.83 -20.22 -0.27
N HIS A 58 -11.24 -21.02 0.60
CA HIS A 58 -9.84 -20.88 1.00
C HIS A 58 -9.22 -22.25 1.30
N ASN A 59 -7.89 -22.31 1.38
CA ASN A 59 -7.15 -23.49 1.83
C ASN A 59 -6.18 -23.14 2.94
N PRO A 60 -6.42 -23.52 4.19
CA PRO A 60 -5.51 -23.23 5.30
C PRO A 60 -4.09 -23.78 5.11
N ALA A 61 -3.93 -24.90 4.41
CA ALA A 61 -2.61 -25.48 4.12
C ALA A 61 -1.84 -24.71 3.03
N ASN A 62 -2.54 -23.92 2.19
CA ASN A 62 -1.93 -23.04 1.20
C ASN A 62 -2.57 -21.65 1.21
N PRO A 63 -2.19 -20.77 2.15
CA PRO A 63 -2.71 -19.42 2.23
C PRO A 63 -2.43 -18.55 0.99
N LYS A 64 -1.58 -19.02 0.08
CA LYS A 64 -1.20 -18.33 -1.17
C LYS A 64 -1.84 -18.93 -2.42
N TRP A 65 -2.79 -19.85 -2.28
CA TRP A 65 -3.52 -20.36 -3.43
C TRP A 65 -4.08 -19.23 -4.31
N ALA A 66 -3.77 -19.26 -5.61
CA ALA A 66 -4.00 -18.13 -6.51
C ALA A 66 -5.48 -17.72 -6.59
N ASP A 67 -6.39 -18.71 -6.68
CA ASP A 67 -7.84 -18.49 -6.85
C ASP A 67 -8.64 -18.64 -5.53
N ARG A 68 -8.00 -18.41 -4.38
CA ARG A 68 -8.72 -18.31 -3.09
C ARG A 68 -9.52 -17.01 -3.03
N ASP A 69 -10.63 -17.02 -2.31
CA ASP A 69 -11.30 -15.77 -1.94
C ASP A 69 -10.39 -14.93 -1.00
N ARG A 70 -10.53 -13.62 -1.07
CA ARG A 70 -9.78 -12.67 -0.23
C ARG A 70 -10.67 -12.20 0.90
N PHE A 71 -10.17 -12.27 2.13
CA PHE A 71 -10.84 -11.72 3.30
C PHE A 71 -10.04 -10.57 3.90
N ILE A 72 -10.65 -9.40 4.02
CA ILE A 72 -10.05 -8.18 4.55
C ILE A 72 -10.82 -7.72 5.77
N LEU A 73 -10.11 -7.48 6.87
CA LEU A 73 -10.64 -6.86 8.07
C LEU A 73 -10.28 -5.36 8.05
N SER A 74 -11.14 -4.51 7.45
CA SER A 74 -10.89 -3.06 7.35
C SER A 74 -11.00 -2.37 8.70
N ASN A 75 -11.88 -2.84 9.59
CA ASN A 75 -11.93 -2.48 11.00
C ASN A 75 -10.87 -3.30 11.79
N GLY A 76 -9.60 -3.10 11.44
CA GLY A 76 -8.47 -3.90 11.89
C GLY A 76 -8.22 -3.92 13.39
N HIS A 77 -8.84 -3.03 14.17
CA HIS A 77 -8.83 -3.08 15.63
C HIS A 77 -9.46 -4.37 16.15
N GLY A 78 -10.43 -4.96 15.44
CA GLY A 78 -11.02 -6.26 15.74
C GLY A 78 -10.16 -7.48 15.39
N SER A 79 -8.84 -7.35 15.36
CA SER A 79 -7.87 -8.34 14.90
C SER A 79 -8.04 -9.74 15.50
N MET A 80 -8.46 -9.82 16.77
CA MET A 80 -8.70 -11.11 17.41
C MET A 80 -9.79 -11.93 16.74
N LEU A 81 -10.77 -11.30 16.07
CA LEU A 81 -11.74 -12.04 15.25
C LEU A 81 -11.01 -12.80 14.14
N GLN A 82 -10.17 -12.11 13.38
CA GLN A 82 -9.43 -12.72 12.27
C GLN A 82 -8.45 -13.80 12.76
N TYR A 83 -7.77 -13.57 13.88
CA TYR A 83 -6.85 -14.57 14.43
C TYR A 83 -7.59 -15.83 14.93
N ALA A 84 -8.74 -15.66 15.58
CA ALA A 84 -9.57 -16.79 15.98
C ALA A 84 -10.07 -17.59 14.77
N LEU A 85 -10.52 -16.90 13.71
CA LEU A 85 -10.96 -17.54 12.47
C LEU A 85 -9.83 -18.32 11.79
N LEU A 86 -8.65 -17.73 11.68
CA LEU A 86 -7.48 -18.40 11.09
C LEU A 86 -7.05 -19.63 11.91
N HIS A 87 -7.00 -19.50 13.25
CA HIS A 87 -6.69 -20.61 14.14
C HIS A 87 -7.67 -21.77 13.98
N LEU A 88 -8.97 -21.48 14.10
CA LEU A 88 -10.03 -22.47 14.06
C LEU A 88 -10.15 -23.14 12.70
N ALA A 89 -9.97 -22.41 11.60
CA ALA A 89 -10.00 -22.94 10.25
C ALA A 89 -8.79 -23.84 9.93
N GLY A 90 -7.75 -23.86 10.77
CA GLY A 90 -6.60 -24.76 10.62
C GLY A 90 -5.40 -24.18 9.89
N TYR A 91 -5.27 -22.83 9.82
CA TYR A 91 -4.03 -22.19 9.38
C TYR A 91 -2.90 -22.45 10.39
N GLU A 92 -1.66 -22.21 9.98
CA GLU A 92 -0.47 -22.33 10.83
C GLU A 92 -0.41 -21.22 11.89
N LEU A 93 -1.42 -21.19 12.74
CA LEU A 93 -1.58 -20.25 13.85
C LEU A 93 -2.06 -21.00 15.08
N SER A 94 -1.17 -21.33 16.00
CA SER A 94 -1.47 -22.13 17.18
C SER A 94 -2.23 -21.36 18.25
N ILE A 95 -2.88 -22.08 19.19
CA ILE A 95 -3.52 -21.47 20.36
C ILE A 95 -2.49 -20.73 21.24
N GLU A 96 -1.24 -21.17 21.26
CA GLU A 96 -0.17 -20.48 22.00
C GLU A 96 0.15 -19.12 21.39
N GLU A 97 0.02 -18.96 20.06
CA GLU A 97 0.14 -17.63 19.45
C GLU A 97 -1.04 -16.71 19.81
N LEU A 98 -2.26 -17.24 19.93
CA LEU A 98 -3.40 -16.47 20.43
C LEU A 98 -3.20 -16.03 21.88
N LYS A 99 -2.65 -16.90 22.73
CA LYS A 99 -2.28 -16.59 24.12
C LYS A 99 -1.19 -15.50 24.21
N ARG A 100 -0.42 -15.30 23.13
CA ARG A 100 0.63 -14.28 23.00
C ARG A 100 0.16 -13.05 22.22
N PHE A 101 -1.14 -12.80 22.15
CA PHE A 101 -1.70 -11.62 21.48
C PHE A 101 -1.01 -10.34 21.95
N ARG A 102 -0.59 -9.50 20.99
CA ARG A 102 0.14 -8.23 21.22
C ARG A 102 1.49 -8.36 21.94
N GLN A 103 2.10 -9.55 21.95
CA GLN A 103 3.43 -9.73 22.51
C GLN A 103 4.51 -9.66 21.42
N LEU A 104 5.72 -9.28 21.83
CA LEU A 104 6.87 -9.17 20.91
C LEU A 104 7.11 -10.49 20.16
N HIS A 105 7.26 -10.41 18.85
CA HIS A 105 7.49 -11.54 17.94
C HIS A 105 6.37 -12.60 17.90
N SER A 106 5.17 -12.30 18.38
CA SER A 106 4.02 -13.19 18.17
C SER A 106 3.48 -13.10 16.75
N LYS A 107 2.85 -14.17 16.27
CA LYS A 107 2.09 -14.16 15.01
C LYS A 107 0.73 -13.44 15.12
N THR A 108 0.43 -12.85 16.27
CA THR A 108 -0.83 -12.14 16.56
C THR A 108 -0.57 -10.70 17.01
N PRO A 109 -0.05 -9.84 16.11
CA PRO A 109 0.17 -8.43 16.42
C PRO A 109 -1.14 -7.70 16.74
N GLY A 110 -1.06 -6.47 17.24
CA GLY A 110 -2.22 -5.71 17.72
C GLY A 110 -3.28 -5.44 16.66
N HIS A 111 -2.89 -5.34 15.41
CA HIS A 111 -3.73 -5.24 14.22
C HIS A 111 -3.21 -6.23 13.18
N PRO A 112 -4.03 -6.68 12.20
CA PRO A 112 -3.58 -7.63 11.19
C PRO A 112 -2.37 -7.10 10.41
N GLU A 113 -1.33 -7.92 10.27
CA GLU A 113 -0.13 -7.56 9.52
C GLU A 113 0.16 -8.60 8.42
N HIS A 114 0.19 -8.11 7.17
CA HIS A 114 0.57 -8.90 6.01
C HIS A 114 2.00 -9.43 6.15
N GLY A 115 2.18 -10.72 5.87
CA GLY A 115 3.50 -11.37 5.95
C GLY A 115 3.91 -11.84 7.36
N ILE A 116 3.16 -11.49 8.41
CA ILE A 116 3.38 -11.96 9.79
C ILE A 116 2.46 -13.12 10.13
N THR A 117 1.15 -12.94 9.96
CA THR A 117 0.15 -13.97 10.24
C THR A 117 -0.23 -14.69 8.95
N PRO A 118 -0.08 -16.03 8.85
CA PRO A 118 -0.54 -16.78 7.67
C PRO A 118 -2.04 -16.56 7.41
N GLY A 119 -2.39 -16.21 6.18
CA GLY A 119 -3.79 -15.96 5.79
C GLY A 119 -4.28 -14.52 5.96
N VAL A 120 -3.46 -13.61 6.50
CA VAL A 120 -3.76 -12.17 6.51
C VAL A 120 -3.40 -11.55 5.15
N GLU A 121 -4.40 -11.04 4.44
CA GLU A 121 -4.25 -10.52 3.08
C GLU A 121 -3.66 -9.11 3.03
N THR A 122 -3.91 -8.28 4.04
CA THR A 122 -3.41 -6.91 4.11
C THR A 122 -3.22 -6.46 5.55
N THR A 123 -2.28 -5.53 5.76
CA THR A 123 -2.12 -4.84 7.04
C THR A 123 -3.17 -3.76 7.18
N THR A 124 -3.94 -3.82 8.27
CA THR A 124 -4.97 -2.82 8.60
C THR A 124 -4.74 -2.24 10.00
N GLY A 125 -5.64 -1.39 10.45
CA GLY A 125 -5.50 -0.61 11.68
C GLY A 125 -5.78 0.86 11.41
N PRO A 126 -5.12 1.52 10.43
CA PRO A 126 -5.61 2.79 9.90
C PRO A 126 -6.92 2.56 9.15
N LEU A 127 -8.04 3.03 9.74
CA LEU A 127 -9.39 2.80 9.24
C LEU A 127 -9.56 3.31 7.78
N GLY A 128 -10.42 2.66 7.00
CA GLY A 128 -10.69 3.01 5.60
C GLY A 128 -9.67 2.47 4.59
N GLN A 129 -8.43 2.18 4.95
CA GLN A 129 -7.46 1.65 3.99
C GLN A 129 -7.76 0.20 3.58
N GLY A 130 -8.31 -0.62 4.48
CA GLY A 130 -8.68 -2.00 4.17
C GLY A 130 -9.71 -2.13 3.06
N ILE A 131 -10.78 -1.31 3.08
CA ILE A 131 -11.78 -1.30 1.99
C ILE A 131 -11.16 -0.81 0.67
N ALA A 132 -10.26 0.17 0.71
CA ALA A 132 -9.56 0.63 -0.49
C ALA A 132 -8.62 -0.46 -1.05
N ASN A 133 -7.91 -1.21 -0.19
CA ASN A 133 -7.14 -2.39 -0.63
C ASN A 133 -8.07 -3.46 -1.24
N ALA A 134 -9.24 -3.70 -0.66
CA ALA A 134 -10.23 -4.64 -1.20
C ALA A 134 -10.71 -4.23 -2.60
N VAL A 135 -10.93 -2.93 -2.84
CA VAL A 135 -11.23 -2.40 -4.19
C VAL A 135 -10.10 -2.71 -5.15
N GLY A 136 -8.84 -2.54 -4.74
CA GLY A 136 -7.66 -2.90 -5.54
C GLY A 136 -7.60 -4.39 -5.88
N MET A 137 -7.88 -5.26 -4.91
CA MET A 137 -7.92 -6.72 -5.14
C MET A 137 -9.07 -7.12 -6.08
N ALA A 138 -10.23 -6.51 -5.97
CA ALA A 138 -11.36 -6.78 -6.86
C ALA A 138 -11.10 -6.27 -8.30
N ILE A 139 -10.38 -5.16 -8.47
CA ILE A 139 -9.90 -4.71 -9.80
C ILE A 139 -8.92 -5.74 -10.37
N ALA A 140 -7.96 -6.20 -9.57
CA ALA A 140 -6.97 -7.19 -9.99
C ALA A 140 -7.61 -8.50 -10.43
N GLU A 141 -8.58 -9.02 -9.65
CA GLU A 141 -9.35 -10.21 -10.02
C GLU A 141 -10.02 -10.03 -11.39
N ARG A 142 -10.75 -8.92 -11.58
CA ARG A 142 -11.47 -8.66 -12.83
C ARG A 142 -10.53 -8.57 -14.04
N LEU A 143 -9.38 -7.89 -13.89
CA LEU A 143 -8.40 -7.77 -14.96
C LEU A 143 -7.74 -9.11 -15.27
N ALA A 144 -7.36 -9.86 -14.25
CA ALA A 144 -6.77 -11.19 -14.42
C ALA A 144 -7.79 -12.18 -15.04
N ALA A 145 -9.06 -12.15 -14.62
CA ALA A 145 -10.12 -12.94 -15.20
C ALA A 145 -10.33 -12.62 -16.69
N ALA A 146 -10.36 -11.34 -17.05
CA ALA A 146 -10.50 -10.89 -18.44
C ALA A 146 -9.32 -11.32 -19.32
N GLU A 147 -8.12 -11.34 -18.76
CA GLU A 147 -6.90 -11.71 -19.51
C GLU A 147 -6.71 -13.22 -19.64
N PHE A 148 -6.93 -13.97 -18.55
CA PHE A 148 -6.53 -15.38 -18.48
C PHE A 148 -7.69 -16.38 -18.61
N ASN A 149 -8.94 -16.02 -18.27
CA ASN A 149 -10.04 -16.96 -18.43
C ASN A 149 -10.33 -17.23 -19.90
N ARG A 150 -10.72 -18.47 -20.20
CA ARG A 150 -11.09 -18.96 -21.54
C ARG A 150 -12.41 -19.74 -21.45
N PRO A 151 -13.15 -19.91 -22.55
CA PRO A 151 -14.36 -20.74 -22.54
C PRO A 151 -14.09 -22.14 -21.95
N GLY A 152 -14.84 -22.47 -20.90
CA GLY A 152 -14.67 -23.71 -20.12
C GLY A 152 -13.58 -23.67 -19.05
N PHE A 153 -12.78 -22.61 -18.98
CA PHE A 153 -11.66 -22.49 -18.05
C PHE A 153 -11.70 -21.14 -17.29
N ALA A 154 -12.53 -21.04 -16.27
CA ALA A 154 -12.47 -19.96 -15.29
C ALA A 154 -11.38 -20.30 -14.26
N ILE A 155 -10.13 -19.83 -14.52
CA ILE A 155 -8.98 -20.06 -13.64
C ILE A 155 -8.80 -18.93 -12.63
N VAL A 156 -9.44 -17.78 -12.86
CA VAL A 156 -9.53 -16.64 -11.94
C VAL A 156 -11.01 -16.38 -11.70
N ASP A 157 -11.50 -16.74 -10.51
CA ASP A 157 -12.94 -16.65 -10.19
C ASP A 157 -13.15 -16.60 -8.66
N HIS A 158 -12.60 -15.57 -8.02
CA HIS A 158 -12.68 -15.42 -6.56
C HIS A 158 -13.32 -14.11 -6.15
N TYR A 159 -13.94 -14.14 -4.98
CA TYR A 159 -14.53 -12.96 -4.34
C TYR A 159 -13.52 -12.25 -3.44
N THR A 160 -13.77 -10.97 -3.22
CA THR A 160 -13.13 -10.17 -2.18
C THR A 160 -14.20 -9.79 -1.15
N TYR A 161 -14.05 -10.28 0.08
CA TYR A 161 -14.92 -9.97 1.21
C TYR A 161 -14.23 -9.00 2.16
N VAL A 162 -14.96 -8.02 2.65
CA VAL A 162 -14.41 -7.03 3.58
C VAL A 162 -15.36 -6.73 4.73
N PHE A 163 -14.85 -6.76 5.96
CA PHE A 163 -15.56 -6.29 7.15
C PHE A 163 -15.13 -4.85 7.46
N LEU A 164 -16.09 -4.01 7.79
CA LEU A 164 -15.86 -2.60 8.14
C LEU A 164 -16.94 -2.09 9.10
N GLY A 165 -16.63 -1.08 9.88
CA GLY A 165 -17.54 -0.49 10.88
C GLY A 165 -17.72 1.01 10.65
N ASP A 166 -18.45 1.68 11.58
CA ASP A 166 -18.76 3.11 11.53
C ASP A 166 -17.52 3.99 11.28
N GLY A 167 -16.43 3.73 11.99
CA GLY A 167 -15.18 4.49 11.79
C GLY A 167 -14.60 4.35 10.39
N CYS A 168 -14.70 3.17 9.76
CA CYS A 168 -14.30 3.01 8.36
C CYS A 168 -15.21 3.82 7.41
N MET A 169 -16.51 3.91 7.73
CA MET A 169 -17.48 4.65 6.93
C MET A 169 -17.30 6.16 7.03
N MET A 170 -16.74 6.67 8.14
CA MET A 170 -16.44 8.10 8.35
C MET A 170 -15.18 8.55 7.58
N GLU A 171 -14.23 7.66 7.36
CA GLU A 171 -12.97 7.99 6.70
C GLU A 171 -13.16 8.46 5.25
N GLY A 172 -12.53 9.59 4.88
CA GLY A 172 -12.62 10.16 3.53
C GLY A 172 -12.21 9.20 2.43
N ILE A 173 -11.18 8.38 2.66
CA ILE A 173 -10.71 7.38 1.70
C ILE A 173 -11.78 6.34 1.34
N SER A 174 -12.70 6.02 2.26
CA SER A 174 -13.80 5.09 1.98
C SER A 174 -14.77 5.67 0.95
N HIS A 175 -15.06 7.00 1.02
CA HIS A 175 -15.85 7.69 0.01
C HIS A 175 -15.18 7.64 -1.36
N GLU A 176 -13.88 7.93 -1.43
CA GLU A 176 -13.09 7.89 -2.66
C GLU A 176 -13.11 6.48 -3.30
N ALA A 177 -12.76 5.45 -2.52
CA ALA A 177 -12.62 4.09 -3.01
C ALA A 177 -13.97 3.44 -3.36
N CYS A 178 -15.00 3.61 -2.51
CA CYS A 178 -16.32 3.00 -2.74
C CYS A 178 -17.05 3.64 -3.91
N SER A 179 -16.94 4.97 -4.10
CA SER A 179 -17.46 5.64 -5.28
C SER A 179 -16.84 5.10 -6.58
N LEU A 180 -15.52 4.92 -6.60
CA LEU A 180 -14.82 4.35 -7.75
C LEU A 180 -15.21 2.87 -7.99
N ALA A 181 -15.36 2.07 -6.95
CA ALA A 181 -15.76 0.67 -7.05
C ALA A 181 -17.16 0.52 -7.68
N GLY A 182 -18.11 1.37 -7.31
CA GLY A 182 -19.44 1.42 -7.92
C GLY A 182 -19.40 1.85 -9.39
N THR A 183 -18.60 2.88 -9.72
CA THR A 183 -18.36 3.32 -11.11
C THR A 183 -17.82 2.19 -11.97
N LEU A 184 -16.86 1.42 -11.45
CA LEU A 184 -16.24 0.29 -12.14
C LEU A 184 -17.12 -0.96 -12.17
N GLY A 185 -18.16 -1.06 -11.34
CA GLY A 185 -19.08 -2.20 -11.32
C GLY A 185 -18.42 -3.50 -10.81
N LEU A 186 -17.68 -3.45 -9.71
CA LEU A 186 -16.88 -4.58 -9.19
C LEU A 186 -17.75 -5.63 -8.50
N GLY A 187 -18.46 -6.47 -9.26
CA GLY A 187 -19.48 -7.41 -8.77
C GLY A 187 -18.98 -8.52 -7.83
N LYS A 188 -17.68 -8.76 -7.74
CA LYS A 188 -17.08 -9.74 -6.80
C LYS A 188 -16.56 -9.11 -5.52
N LEU A 189 -16.80 -7.82 -5.29
CA LEU A 189 -16.55 -7.14 -4.02
C LEU A 189 -17.80 -7.15 -3.16
N ILE A 190 -17.75 -7.81 -2.01
CA ILE A 190 -18.85 -7.90 -1.03
C ILE A 190 -18.37 -7.36 0.32
N ALA A 191 -18.97 -6.28 0.77
CA ALA A 191 -18.66 -5.61 2.02
C ALA A 191 -19.75 -5.88 3.08
N PHE A 192 -19.35 -6.10 4.32
CA PHE A 192 -20.22 -6.24 5.48
C PHE A 192 -20.00 -5.05 6.39
N TYR A 193 -21.03 -4.26 6.57
CA TYR A 193 -21.02 -3.10 7.46
C TYR A 193 -21.51 -3.52 8.85
N ASP A 194 -20.63 -3.47 9.83
CA ASP A 194 -20.92 -3.61 11.25
C ASP A 194 -21.57 -2.32 11.75
N ASP A 195 -22.88 -2.26 11.60
CA ASP A 195 -23.72 -1.12 11.96
C ASP A 195 -24.18 -1.26 13.41
N ASN A 196 -23.26 -0.97 14.34
CA ASN A 196 -23.51 -1.07 15.79
C ASN A 196 -23.70 0.29 16.47
N GLY A 197 -23.47 1.40 15.77
CA GLY A 197 -23.67 2.76 16.27
C GLY A 197 -22.72 3.18 17.42
N ILE A 198 -21.58 2.49 17.58
CA ILE A 198 -20.63 2.75 18.66
C ILE A 198 -19.22 2.96 18.11
N SER A 199 -18.60 4.05 18.50
CA SER A 199 -17.16 4.29 18.34
C SER A 199 -16.45 4.33 19.69
N ILE A 200 -15.13 4.60 19.68
CA ILE A 200 -14.37 4.69 20.94
C ILE A 200 -14.82 5.85 21.83
N ASP A 201 -15.36 6.91 21.23
CA ASP A 201 -15.85 8.10 21.96
C ASP A 201 -17.29 7.95 22.46
N GLY A 202 -17.99 6.88 22.05
CA GLY A 202 -19.36 6.62 22.46
C GLY A 202 -20.32 6.34 21.31
N ARG A 203 -21.60 6.69 21.49
CA ARG A 203 -22.64 6.58 20.48
C ARG A 203 -22.42 7.59 19.37
N VAL A 204 -22.50 7.12 18.11
CA VAL A 204 -22.13 7.93 16.94
C VAL A 204 -23.16 8.98 16.53
N GLU A 205 -24.37 8.96 17.08
CA GLU A 205 -25.47 9.88 16.67
C GLU A 205 -25.11 11.36 16.78
N GLY A 206 -24.10 11.72 17.59
CA GLY A 206 -23.62 13.10 17.73
C GLY A 206 -22.72 13.61 16.60
N TRP A 207 -22.15 12.72 15.79
CA TRP A 207 -21.17 13.08 14.75
C TRP A 207 -21.21 12.22 13.49
N PHE A 208 -22.04 11.20 13.42
CA PHE A 208 -22.23 10.36 12.25
C PHE A 208 -23.69 9.95 12.10
N THR A 209 -24.41 10.63 11.21
CA THR A 209 -25.84 10.45 10.96
C THR A 209 -26.14 10.19 9.49
N ASP A 210 -25.12 9.77 8.73
CA ASP A 210 -25.26 9.44 7.32
C ASP A 210 -26.23 8.27 7.13
N ASP A 211 -27.13 8.37 6.14
CA ASP A 211 -27.86 7.21 5.64
C ASP A 211 -26.93 6.37 4.77
N THR A 212 -26.15 5.50 5.41
CA THR A 212 -25.14 4.67 4.74
C THR A 212 -25.72 3.82 3.61
N PRO A 213 -26.88 3.15 3.75
CA PRO A 213 -27.55 2.48 2.64
C PRO A 213 -27.73 3.38 1.40
N LYS A 214 -28.37 4.54 1.55
CA LYS A 214 -28.61 5.47 0.44
C LYS A 214 -27.31 6.03 -0.14
N ARG A 215 -26.31 6.31 0.70
CA ARG A 215 -25.01 6.75 0.24
C ARG A 215 -24.37 5.74 -0.70
N PHE A 216 -24.39 4.45 -0.36
CA PHE A 216 -23.83 3.38 -1.20
C PHE A 216 -24.69 3.10 -2.45
N GLU A 217 -26.01 3.20 -2.36
CA GLU A 217 -26.88 3.21 -3.54
C GLU A 217 -26.49 4.35 -4.50
N GLY A 218 -26.23 5.55 -3.95
CA GLY A 218 -25.74 6.71 -4.71
C GLY A 218 -24.37 6.47 -5.36
N TYR A 219 -23.50 5.63 -4.79
CA TYR A 219 -22.26 5.18 -5.44
C TYR A 219 -22.51 4.11 -6.52
N GLY A 220 -23.72 3.59 -6.67
CA GLY A 220 -24.04 2.53 -7.63
C GLY A 220 -23.81 1.12 -7.10
N TRP A 221 -23.71 0.93 -5.80
CA TRP A 221 -23.63 -0.37 -5.15
C TRP A 221 -25.01 -1.04 -5.08
N HIS A 222 -25.02 -2.35 -5.02
CA HIS A 222 -26.16 -3.13 -4.52
C HIS A 222 -26.10 -3.13 -2.99
N VAL A 223 -27.22 -2.80 -2.34
CA VAL A 223 -27.30 -2.73 -0.88
C VAL A 223 -28.33 -3.71 -0.36
N VAL A 224 -27.96 -4.49 0.66
CA VAL A 224 -28.86 -5.32 1.44
C VAL A 224 -28.98 -4.66 2.82
N PRO A 225 -30.03 -3.84 3.04
CA PRO A 225 -30.17 -3.08 4.28
C PRO A 225 -30.72 -3.93 5.43
N ASP A 226 -30.55 -3.44 6.66
CA ASP A 226 -31.22 -3.90 7.87
C ASP A 226 -31.16 -5.42 8.14
N VAL A 227 -30.04 -6.06 7.81
CA VAL A 227 -29.80 -7.48 8.09
C VAL A 227 -29.52 -7.63 9.59
N ASP A 228 -30.27 -8.52 10.27
CA ASP A 228 -29.92 -8.91 11.64
C ASP A 228 -28.57 -9.63 11.62
N GLY A 229 -27.53 -8.94 12.11
CA GLY A 229 -26.17 -9.46 12.19
C GLY A 229 -25.96 -10.62 13.16
N HIS A 230 -27.03 -11.03 13.84
CA HIS A 230 -27.06 -12.15 14.79
C HIS A 230 -27.97 -13.31 14.34
N ASP A 231 -28.62 -13.19 13.19
CA ASP A 231 -29.39 -14.27 12.52
C ASP A 231 -28.55 -14.89 11.40
N GLY A 232 -27.98 -16.07 11.62
CA GLY A 232 -27.17 -16.78 10.65
C GLY A 232 -27.89 -17.10 9.33
N GLU A 233 -29.20 -17.34 9.34
CA GLU A 233 -29.96 -17.60 8.12
C GLU A 233 -30.27 -16.31 7.35
N ALA A 234 -30.53 -15.19 8.04
CA ALA A 234 -30.65 -13.88 7.39
C ALA A 234 -29.32 -13.49 6.71
N LEU A 235 -28.21 -13.69 7.38
CA LEU A 235 -26.86 -13.47 6.84
C LEU A 235 -26.57 -14.36 5.62
N HIS A 236 -26.90 -15.64 5.70
CA HIS A 236 -26.76 -16.57 4.58
C HIS A 236 -27.54 -16.09 3.34
N ARG A 237 -28.82 -15.73 3.52
CA ARG A 237 -29.65 -15.18 2.43
C ARG A 237 -29.08 -13.88 1.86
N ALA A 238 -28.58 -12.98 2.71
CA ALA A 238 -27.98 -11.72 2.29
C ALA A 238 -26.71 -11.95 1.43
N ILE A 239 -25.86 -12.90 1.82
CA ILE A 239 -24.65 -13.26 1.03
C ILE A 239 -25.05 -13.85 -0.33
N LEU A 240 -26.06 -14.71 -0.38
CA LEU A 240 -26.55 -15.27 -1.65
C LEU A 240 -27.13 -14.16 -2.55
N ALA A 241 -27.89 -13.22 -1.99
CA ALA A 241 -28.40 -12.06 -2.73
C ALA A 241 -27.27 -11.19 -3.30
N ALA A 242 -26.22 -10.94 -2.49
CA ALA A 242 -25.04 -10.21 -2.93
C ALA A 242 -24.30 -10.93 -4.07
N LYS A 243 -24.10 -12.24 -3.97
CA LYS A 243 -23.47 -13.05 -5.02
C LYS A 243 -24.25 -13.13 -6.32
N ALA A 244 -25.58 -12.99 -6.27
CA ALA A 244 -26.43 -12.98 -7.46
C ALA A 244 -26.27 -11.69 -8.30
N VAL A 245 -25.70 -10.63 -7.72
CA VAL A 245 -25.51 -9.34 -8.41
C VAL A 245 -24.07 -9.26 -8.93
N THR A 246 -23.88 -9.54 -10.20
CA THR A 246 -22.54 -9.65 -10.83
C THR A 246 -22.01 -8.33 -11.40
N GLY A 247 -22.84 -7.33 -11.61
CA GLY A 247 -22.47 -6.06 -12.27
C GLY A 247 -22.23 -4.88 -11.34
N ARG A 248 -22.31 -5.08 -10.01
CA ARG A 248 -22.12 -4.03 -9.00
C ARG A 248 -21.54 -4.61 -7.73
N PRO A 249 -20.67 -3.90 -6.98
CA PRO A 249 -20.27 -4.32 -5.65
C PRO A 249 -21.48 -4.33 -4.71
N SER A 250 -21.42 -5.14 -3.66
CA SER A 250 -22.52 -5.30 -2.70
C SER A 250 -22.12 -4.86 -1.29
N LEU A 251 -23.00 -4.12 -0.61
CA LEU A 251 -22.91 -3.80 0.81
C LEU A 251 -24.04 -4.51 1.56
N ILE A 252 -23.67 -5.30 2.56
CA ILE A 252 -24.62 -5.93 3.49
C ILE A 252 -24.54 -5.12 4.80
N CYS A 253 -25.62 -4.39 5.13
CA CYS A 253 -25.70 -3.59 6.35
C CYS A 253 -26.19 -4.47 7.50
N CYS A 254 -25.30 -4.87 8.39
CA CYS A 254 -25.57 -5.78 9.48
C CYS A 254 -25.79 -5.02 10.78
N LYS A 255 -27.01 -5.01 11.30
CA LYS A 255 -27.30 -4.49 12.63
C LYS A 255 -26.73 -5.43 13.67
N THR A 256 -25.79 -4.92 14.47
CA THR A 256 -25.12 -5.71 15.49
C THR A 256 -25.11 -5.01 16.85
N VAL A 257 -24.69 -5.74 17.87
CA VAL A 257 -24.46 -5.20 19.20
C VAL A 257 -23.00 -5.44 19.56
N ILE A 258 -22.24 -4.35 19.73
CA ILE A 258 -20.85 -4.43 20.19
C ILE A 258 -20.78 -5.19 21.51
N ALA A 259 -19.78 -6.07 21.71
CA ALA A 259 -19.63 -6.93 22.87
C ALA A 259 -20.88 -7.77 23.19
N LYS A 260 -21.58 -8.28 22.16
CA LYS A 260 -22.74 -9.15 22.34
C LYS A 260 -22.45 -10.29 23.30
N GLY A 261 -23.35 -10.49 24.25
CA GLY A 261 -23.24 -11.50 25.31
C GLY A 261 -22.65 -10.98 26.63
N SER A 262 -22.05 -9.80 26.63
CA SER A 262 -21.60 -9.15 27.89
C SER A 262 -22.78 -8.50 28.62
N PRO A 263 -23.11 -8.92 29.84
CA PRO A 263 -24.30 -8.43 30.52
C PRO A 263 -24.31 -6.93 30.86
N ASN A 264 -23.13 -6.37 31.14
CA ASN A 264 -23.04 -4.97 31.58
C ASN A 264 -22.37 -4.04 30.56
N LYS A 265 -21.65 -4.58 29.57
CA LYS A 265 -20.87 -3.78 28.60
C LYS A 265 -21.35 -3.89 27.16
N ALA A 266 -22.28 -4.80 26.83
CA ALA A 266 -22.86 -4.87 25.50
C ALA A 266 -23.54 -3.56 25.10
N GLY A 267 -23.33 -3.11 23.86
CA GLY A 267 -23.90 -1.85 23.34
C GLY A 267 -23.25 -0.59 23.91
N THR A 268 -22.09 -0.69 24.56
CA THR A 268 -21.38 0.46 25.15
C THR A 268 -19.97 0.62 24.58
N HIS A 269 -19.44 1.82 24.63
CA HIS A 269 -18.06 2.13 24.19
C HIS A 269 -16.99 1.52 25.13
N GLU A 270 -17.35 1.18 26.36
CA GLU A 270 -16.42 0.57 27.34
C GLU A 270 -15.83 -0.76 26.85
N ALA A 271 -16.53 -1.46 25.95
CA ALA A 271 -16.07 -2.69 25.34
C ALA A 271 -15.32 -2.47 24.02
N HIS A 272 -15.25 -1.22 23.52
CA HIS A 272 -14.65 -0.95 22.21
C HIS A 272 -13.15 -1.23 22.23
N GLY A 273 -12.39 -0.58 23.11
CA GLY A 273 -10.91 -0.57 23.07
C GLY A 273 -10.23 -0.97 24.37
N ALA A 274 -10.90 -1.68 25.26
CA ALA A 274 -10.37 -2.11 26.55
C ALA A 274 -10.78 -3.55 26.90
N ALA A 275 -9.98 -4.20 27.75
CA ALA A 275 -10.35 -5.49 28.32
C ALA A 275 -11.66 -5.38 29.13
N LEU A 276 -12.49 -6.41 29.06
CA LEU A 276 -13.78 -6.43 29.78
C LEU A 276 -13.60 -6.46 31.29
N GLY A 277 -12.50 -7.04 31.78
CA GLY A 277 -12.26 -7.31 33.21
C GLY A 277 -12.76 -8.70 33.61
N GLU A 278 -12.08 -9.33 34.56
CA GLU A 278 -12.32 -10.74 34.93
C GLU A 278 -13.76 -11.00 35.39
N LYS A 279 -14.36 -10.05 36.14
CA LYS A 279 -15.75 -10.17 36.61
C LYS A 279 -16.73 -10.18 35.42
N GLU A 280 -16.53 -9.29 34.45
CA GLU A 280 -17.40 -9.19 33.30
C GLU A 280 -17.21 -10.39 32.37
N ILE A 281 -15.98 -10.91 32.22
CA ILE A 281 -15.71 -12.15 31.47
C ILE A 281 -16.42 -13.34 32.09
N ALA A 282 -16.37 -13.50 33.41
CA ALA A 282 -17.09 -14.57 34.12
C ALA A 282 -18.60 -14.46 33.90
N ALA A 283 -19.16 -13.24 34.00
CA ALA A 283 -20.57 -13.00 33.74
C ALA A 283 -20.94 -13.24 32.25
N THR A 284 -20.07 -12.85 31.33
CA THR A 284 -20.25 -13.08 29.89
C THR A 284 -20.26 -14.57 29.59
N ARG A 285 -19.30 -15.37 30.10
CA ARG A 285 -19.27 -16.83 29.94
C ARG A 285 -20.58 -17.47 30.38
N ALA A 286 -21.07 -17.10 31.54
CA ALA A 286 -22.35 -17.60 32.05
C ALA A 286 -23.53 -17.19 31.16
N ALA A 287 -23.55 -15.94 30.69
CA ALA A 287 -24.63 -15.43 29.82
C ALA A 287 -24.70 -16.11 28.47
N ILE A 288 -23.52 -16.36 27.82
CA ILE A 288 -23.46 -17.05 26.51
C ILE A 288 -23.44 -18.58 26.64
N GLY A 289 -23.38 -19.12 27.87
CA GLY A 289 -23.31 -20.56 28.14
C GLY A 289 -22.03 -21.22 27.64
N TRP A 290 -20.89 -20.54 27.86
CA TRP A 290 -19.55 -21.04 27.50
C TRP A 290 -18.81 -21.43 28.80
N ASP A 291 -18.88 -22.69 29.18
CA ASP A 291 -18.37 -23.18 30.48
C ASP A 291 -16.90 -23.65 30.42
N TYR A 292 -16.23 -23.51 29.28
CA TYR A 292 -14.84 -23.93 29.10
C TYR A 292 -13.87 -22.87 29.66
N PRO A 293 -12.75 -23.31 30.26
CA PRO A 293 -11.69 -22.39 30.70
C PRO A 293 -11.13 -21.50 29.57
N PRO A 294 -10.41 -20.42 29.92
CA PRO A 294 -9.78 -19.56 28.90
C PRO A 294 -8.86 -20.37 27.97
N PHE A 295 -9.03 -20.13 26.65
CA PHE A 295 -8.29 -20.80 25.57
C PHE A 295 -8.50 -22.32 25.46
N GLU A 296 -9.41 -22.91 26.20
CA GLU A 296 -9.82 -24.30 26.01
C GLU A 296 -10.99 -24.38 25.03
N ILE A 297 -10.79 -25.14 23.96
CA ILE A 297 -11.75 -25.28 22.88
C ILE A 297 -12.14 -26.77 22.77
N PRO A 298 -13.44 -27.08 22.88
CA PRO A 298 -13.86 -28.47 22.82
C PRO A 298 -13.66 -29.07 21.41
N PRO A 299 -13.39 -30.40 21.30
CA PRO A 299 -13.11 -31.05 20.03
C PRO A 299 -14.18 -30.83 18.96
N HIS A 300 -15.46 -30.85 19.31
CA HIS A 300 -16.55 -30.65 18.36
C HIS A 300 -16.56 -29.26 17.70
N VAL A 301 -15.97 -28.25 18.35
CA VAL A 301 -15.82 -26.92 17.78
C VAL A 301 -14.68 -26.90 16.74
N TYR A 302 -13.54 -27.54 17.06
CA TYR A 302 -12.47 -27.70 16.06
C TYR A 302 -12.95 -28.49 14.84
N GLU A 303 -13.67 -29.60 15.05
CA GLU A 303 -14.26 -30.40 13.96
C GLU A 303 -15.18 -29.56 13.07
N ALA A 304 -15.99 -28.68 13.67
CA ALA A 304 -16.92 -27.83 12.96
C ALA A 304 -16.24 -26.71 12.15
N TRP A 305 -15.07 -26.22 12.59
CA TRP A 305 -14.34 -25.13 11.96
C TRP A 305 -13.24 -25.57 10.99
N ASP A 306 -12.77 -26.84 11.08
CA ASP A 306 -11.63 -27.32 10.29
C ASP A 306 -11.94 -27.26 8.79
N ALA A 307 -11.31 -26.32 8.10
CA ALA A 307 -11.46 -26.10 6.66
C ALA A 307 -10.39 -26.84 5.82
N ARG A 308 -9.44 -27.56 6.43
CA ARG A 308 -8.29 -28.14 5.72
C ARG A 308 -8.70 -29.12 4.63
N GLU A 309 -9.61 -30.05 4.92
CA GLU A 309 -10.05 -31.04 3.94
C GLU A 309 -10.84 -30.39 2.80
N GLN A 310 -11.78 -29.50 3.11
CA GLN A 310 -12.57 -28.79 2.11
C GLN A 310 -11.69 -27.88 1.25
N GLY A 311 -10.76 -27.17 1.87
CA GLY A 311 -9.81 -26.28 1.17
C GLY A 311 -8.89 -27.06 0.25
N ALA A 312 -8.33 -28.18 0.71
CA ALA A 312 -7.50 -29.06 -0.13
C ALA A 312 -8.27 -29.63 -1.33
N LYS A 313 -9.54 -30.02 -1.14
CA LYS A 313 -10.41 -30.48 -2.24
C LYS A 313 -10.68 -29.38 -3.26
N ALA A 314 -10.98 -28.16 -2.79
CA ALA A 314 -11.24 -27.00 -3.66
C ALA A 314 -10.01 -26.63 -4.48
N GLU A 315 -8.83 -26.54 -3.85
CA GLU A 315 -7.58 -26.27 -4.55
C GLU A 315 -7.19 -27.38 -5.51
N ALA A 316 -7.32 -28.64 -5.13
CA ALA A 316 -7.04 -29.78 -6.03
C ALA A 316 -7.96 -29.79 -7.26
N ALA A 317 -9.23 -29.39 -7.12
CA ALA A 317 -10.13 -29.21 -8.25
C ALA A 317 -9.67 -28.08 -9.18
N TRP A 318 -9.23 -26.95 -8.60
CA TRP A 318 -8.65 -25.85 -9.35
C TRP A 318 -7.35 -26.24 -10.05
N GLN A 319 -6.45 -26.98 -9.37
CA GLN A 319 -5.18 -27.46 -9.95
C GLN A 319 -5.42 -28.38 -11.15
N ARG A 320 -6.41 -29.28 -11.09
CA ARG A 320 -6.79 -30.11 -12.26
C ARG A 320 -7.28 -29.23 -13.42
N LYS A 321 -8.17 -28.27 -13.14
CA LYS A 321 -8.65 -27.30 -14.16
C LYS A 321 -7.47 -26.52 -14.76
N PHE A 322 -6.54 -26.07 -13.95
CA PHE A 322 -5.36 -25.34 -14.41
C PHE A 322 -4.40 -26.21 -15.23
N ALA A 323 -4.23 -27.49 -14.88
CA ALA A 323 -3.45 -28.42 -15.70
C ALA A 323 -4.06 -28.64 -17.08
N ASP A 324 -5.41 -28.76 -17.17
CA ASP A 324 -6.12 -28.85 -18.46
C ASP A 324 -6.02 -27.54 -19.26
N TYR A 325 -6.13 -26.42 -18.59
CA TYR A 325 -5.89 -25.08 -19.17
C TYR A 325 -4.47 -24.97 -19.72
N ALA A 326 -3.45 -25.36 -18.97
CA ALA A 326 -2.06 -25.30 -19.39
C ALA A 326 -1.74 -26.18 -20.62
N ARG A 327 -2.47 -27.29 -20.80
CA ARG A 327 -2.37 -28.10 -22.02
C ARG A 327 -3.00 -27.40 -23.23
N SER A 328 -4.11 -26.69 -23.02
CA SER A 328 -4.86 -26.02 -24.06
C SER A 328 -4.32 -24.62 -24.41
N TYR A 329 -3.79 -23.93 -23.44
CA TYR A 329 -3.31 -22.53 -23.49
C TYR A 329 -1.93 -22.40 -22.83
N PRO A 330 -0.87 -23.04 -23.36
CA PRO A 330 0.42 -23.14 -22.68
C PRO A 330 1.18 -21.81 -22.57
N ALA A 331 0.93 -20.86 -23.44
CA ALA A 331 1.56 -19.55 -23.37
C ALA A 331 0.95 -18.70 -22.24
N GLU A 332 -0.38 -18.67 -22.18
CA GLU A 332 -1.13 -17.95 -21.14
C GLU A 332 -0.88 -18.56 -19.74
N ALA A 333 -0.80 -19.88 -19.66
CA ALA A 333 -0.51 -20.56 -18.39
C ALA A 333 0.88 -20.17 -17.86
N ARG A 334 1.92 -20.19 -18.73
CA ARG A 334 3.28 -19.76 -18.35
C ARG A 334 3.31 -18.30 -17.93
N GLU A 335 2.57 -17.43 -18.63
CA GLU A 335 2.50 -16.01 -18.30
C GLU A 335 1.80 -15.80 -16.95
N PHE A 336 0.69 -16.49 -16.69
CA PHE A 336 -0.01 -16.46 -15.42
C PHE A 336 0.91 -16.88 -14.26
N GLU A 337 1.61 -18.02 -14.40
CA GLU A 337 2.56 -18.50 -13.38
C GLU A 337 3.73 -17.53 -13.17
N ARG A 338 4.29 -16.97 -14.25
CA ARG A 338 5.37 -15.98 -14.19
C ARG A 338 4.96 -14.77 -13.34
N ARG A 339 3.76 -14.24 -13.59
CA ARG A 339 3.23 -13.08 -12.87
C ARG A 339 2.96 -13.38 -11.41
N LEU A 340 2.42 -14.56 -11.10
CA LEU A 340 2.20 -14.98 -9.71
C LEU A 340 3.51 -15.11 -8.92
N LYS A 341 4.60 -15.51 -9.60
CA LYS A 341 5.94 -15.57 -9.01
C LYS A 341 6.59 -14.18 -8.87
N GLY A 342 6.01 -13.14 -9.48
CA GLY A 342 6.60 -11.80 -9.52
C GLY A 342 7.85 -11.70 -10.40
N GLU A 343 8.08 -12.65 -11.30
CA GLU A 343 9.22 -12.67 -12.21
C GLU A 343 9.01 -11.69 -13.36
N LEU A 344 10.04 -10.90 -13.70
CA LEU A 344 10.01 -10.01 -14.85
C LEU A 344 10.22 -10.78 -16.16
N PRO A 345 9.67 -10.30 -17.31
CA PRO A 345 9.93 -10.90 -18.60
C PRO A 345 11.43 -10.95 -18.94
N ALA A 346 11.90 -12.04 -19.54
CA ALA A 346 13.32 -12.29 -19.84
C ALA A 346 13.99 -11.15 -20.65
N GLY A 347 13.23 -10.42 -21.47
CA GLY A 347 13.73 -9.28 -22.27
C GLY A 347 13.89 -7.96 -21.51
N PHE A 348 13.44 -7.85 -20.26
CA PHE A 348 13.40 -6.57 -19.53
C PHE A 348 14.77 -5.89 -19.42
N ALA A 349 15.78 -6.60 -18.94
CA ALA A 349 17.14 -6.05 -18.77
C ALA A 349 17.77 -5.60 -20.10
N ALA A 350 17.51 -6.30 -21.21
CA ALA A 350 17.99 -5.91 -22.53
C ALA A 350 17.34 -4.60 -22.99
N ARG A 351 16.04 -4.44 -22.76
CA ARG A 351 15.29 -3.23 -23.08
C ARG A 351 15.79 -2.02 -22.29
N VAL A 352 16.09 -2.19 -21.00
CA VAL A 352 16.69 -1.13 -20.18
C VAL A 352 18.05 -0.69 -20.76
N ARG A 353 18.91 -1.64 -21.14
CA ARG A 353 20.21 -1.30 -21.76
C ARG A 353 20.05 -0.52 -23.07
N GLU A 354 19.11 -0.92 -23.92
CA GLU A 354 18.80 -0.21 -25.17
C GLU A 354 18.34 1.24 -24.92
N LEU A 355 17.47 1.45 -23.92
CA LEU A 355 17.03 2.78 -23.52
C LEU A 355 18.18 3.65 -23.03
N MET A 356 19.06 3.09 -22.22
CA MET A 356 20.25 3.80 -21.73
C MET A 356 21.18 4.22 -22.86
N ALA A 357 21.34 3.40 -23.90
CA ALA A 357 22.11 3.74 -25.09
C ALA A 357 21.44 4.88 -25.88
N LYS A 358 20.15 4.77 -26.19
CA LYS A 358 19.36 5.81 -26.86
C LYS A 358 19.38 7.15 -26.12
N ALA A 359 19.32 7.13 -24.79
CA ALA A 359 19.40 8.33 -23.98
C ALA A 359 20.75 9.06 -24.11
N LYS A 360 21.86 8.29 -24.28
CA LYS A 360 23.18 8.86 -24.53
C LYS A 360 23.26 9.51 -25.91
N ASP A 361 22.75 8.84 -26.94
CA ASP A 361 22.87 9.29 -28.34
C ASP A 361 22.06 10.57 -28.60
N LYS A 362 20.89 10.69 -27.94
CA LYS A 362 20.02 11.86 -28.07
C LYS A 362 20.48 13.05 -27.23
N ALA A 363 20.99 12.82 -26.01
CA ALA A 363 21.45 13.85 -25.06
C ALA A 363 20.49 15.06 -24.94
N GLU A 364 19.18 14.77 -24.84
CA GLU A 364 18.12 15.79 -24.93
C GLU A 364 18.02 16.64 -23.67
N THR A 365 17.78 17.94 -23.86
CA THR A 365 17.34 18.85 -22.79
C THR A 365 15.82 18.80 -22.68
N ILE A 366 15.31 17.99 -21.74
CA ILE A 366 13.87 17.80 -21.52
C ILE A 366 13.55 17.73 -20.03
N ALA A 367 12.27 17.99 -19.69
CA ALA A 367 11.77 17.78 -18.34
C ALA A 367 11.89 16.30 -17.92
N THR A 368 12.25 16.02 -16.68
CA THR A 368 12.38 14.60 -16.25
C THR A 368 11.03 13.88 -16.21
N ARG A 369 9.88 14.59 -16.06
CA ARG A 369 8.55 13.97 -16.31
C ARG A 369 8.38 13.50 -17.76
N LYS A 370 8.98 14.19 -18.74
CA LYS A 370 8.97 13.75 -20.15
C LYS A 370 9.93 12.60 -20.38
N ALA A 371 11.09 12.62 -19.73
CA ALA A 371 12.00 11.47 -19.70
C ALA A 371 11.34 10.24 -19.06
N SER A 372 10.54 10.43 -18.01
CA SER A 372 9.70 9.40 -17.39
C SER A 372 8.69 8.82 -18.39
N GLN A 373 7.94 9.67 -19.11
CA GLN A 373 7.00 9.22 -20.15
C GLN A 373 7.71 8.39 -21.23
N ASN A 374 8.86 8.86 -21.69
CA ASN A 374 9.66 8.15 -22.69
C ASN A 374 10.13 6.77 -22.19
N ALA A 375 10.44 6.66 -20.88
CA ALA A 375 10.77 5.39 -20.25
C ALA A 375 9.54 4.45 -20.17
N ILE A 376 8.38 4.96 -19.75
CA ILE A 376 7.11 4.20 -19.75
C ILE A 376 6.79 3.71 -21.17
N GLU A 377 6.83 4.60 -22.18
CA GLU A 377 6.57 4.28 -23.59
C GLU A 377 7.42 3.12 -24.11
N ALA A 378 8.66 3.05 -23.66
CA ALA A 378 9.57 2.02 -24.12
C ALA A 378 9.51 0.73 -23.28
N LEU A 379 9.21 0.80 -22.00
CA LEU A 379 9.18 -0.36 -21.11
C LEU A 379 7.84 -1.09 -21.12
N ALA A 380 6.73 -0.35 -21.11
CA ALA A 380 5.37 -0.88 -20.97
C ALA A 380 5.00 -1.95 -22.03
N PRO A 381 5.36 -1.83 -23.33
CA PRO A 381 5.04 -2.87 -24.31
C PRO A 381 5.61 -4.25 -24.00
N GLY A 382 6.64 -4.33 -23.16
CA GLY A 382 7.26 -5.60 -22.73
C GLY A 382 6.87 -6.04 -21.32
N LEU A 383 5.89 -5.36 -20.70
CA LEU A 383 5.45 -5.58 -19.31
C LEU A 383 3.91 -5.64 -19.26
N PRO A 384 3.29 -6.75 -19.67
CA PRO A 384 1.83 -6.85 -19.71
C PRO A 384 1.18 -6.69 -18.32
N GLU A 385 1.91 -6.96 -17.24
CA GLU A 385 1.49 -6.72 -15.85
C GLU A 385 1.59 -5.26 -15.39
N PHE A 386 2.11 -4.35 -16.22
CA PHE A 386 2.34 -2.95 -15.85
C PHE A 386 1.05 -2.15 -15.93
N LEU A 387 0.53 -1.73 -14.79
CA LEU A 387 -0.77 -1.13 -14.65
C LEU A 387 -0.63 0.33 -14.19
N GLY A 388 -0.92 1.27 -15.10
CA GLY A 388 -0.78 2.69 -14.87
C GLY A 388 -2.02 3.36 -14.31
N GLY A 389 -1.83 4.57 -13.78
CA GLY A 389 -2.93 5.43 -13.37
C GLY A 389 -2.49 6.84 -13.00
N SER A 390 -3.47 7.70 -12.75
CA SER A 390 -3.26 9.06 -12.24
C SER A 390 -4.49 9.58 -11.51
N ALA A 391 -4.26 10.43 -10.50
CA ALA A 391 -5.30 11.16 -9.79
C ALA A 391 -5.68 12.44 -10.55
N ASP A 392 -6.37 12.27 -11.68
CA ASP A 392 -6.86 13.35 -12.58
C ASP A 392 -5.77 14.25 -13.20
N LEU A 393 -4.52 13.80 -13.21
CA LEU A 393 -3.37 14.57 -13.68
C LEU A 393 -2.58 13.83 -14.80
N ALA A 394 -3.20 12.90 -15.53
CA ALA A 394 -2.52 12.07 -16.51
C ALA A 394 -1.73 12.86 -17.56
N GLY A 395 -2.30 13.95 -18.08
CA GLY A 395 -1.66 14.86 -19.03
C GLY A 395 -0.53 15.69 -18.42
N SER A 396 -0.63 16.06 -17.14
CA SER A 396 0.39 16.85 -16.44
C SER A 396 1.52 15.98 -15.90
N ASN A 397 1.19 14.80 -15.36
CA ASN A 397 2.17 13.83 -14.87
C ASN A 397 2.90 13.08 -16.00
N LEU A 398 2.32 13.07 -17.22
CA LEU A 398 2.83 12.32 -18.37
C LEU A 398 2.97 10.81 -18.05
N THR A 399 1.93 10.23 -17.44
CA THR A 399 1.87 8.83 -17.04
C THR A 399 1.24 7.93 -18.10
N LEU A 400 0.65 8.51 -19.16
CA LEU A 400 0.14 7.79 -20.33
C LEU A 400 1.24 7.44 -21.31
N TRP A 401 1.07 6.31 -22.00
CA TRP A 401 1.87 5.88 -23.15
C TRP A 401 0.94 5.50 -24.31
N SER A 402 1.48 5.30 -25.52
CA SER A 402 0.68 5.09 -26.74
C SER A 402 -0.23 3.86 -26.70
N GLY A 403 0.12 2.85 -25.91
CA GLY A 403 -0.69 1.64 -25.68
C GLY A 403 -1.58 1.70 -24.45
N SER A 404 -1.72 2.86 -23.78
CA SER A 404 -2.63 3.00 -22.65
C SER A 404 -4.08 2.81 -23.06
N LYS A 405 -4.79 1.91 -22.37
CA LYS A 405 -6.22 1.65 -22.56
C LYS A 405 -6.95 1.85 -21.23
N PRO A 406 -8.06 2.58 -21.19
CA PRO A 406 -8.77 2.84 -19.95
C PRO A 406 -9.33 1.54 -19.34
N ILE A 407 -9.26 1.45 -18.02
CA ILE A 407 -10.02 0.49 -17.23
C ILE A 407 -11.35 1.16 -16.92
N ALA A 408 -12.46 0.54 -17.39
CA ALA A 408 -13.80 1.02 -17.18
C ALA A 408 -14.73 -0.17 -16.84
N ARG A 409 -16.02 0.09 -16.62
CA ARG A 409 -16.99 -0.96 -16.28
C ARG A 409 -16.96 -2.12 -17.28
N ASP A 410 -16.92 -1.81 -18.57
CA ASP A 410 -16.98 -2.78 -19.66
C ASP A 410 -15.64 -2.92 -20.42
N ALA A 411 -14.55 -2.45 -19.85
CA ALA A 411 -13.24 -2.49 -20.46
C ALA A 411 -12.13 -2.90 -19.49
N ALA A 412 -11.46 -4.00 -19.81
CA ALA A 412 -10.24 -4.46 -19.13
C ALA A 412 -9.01 -3.82 -19.79
N GLY A 413 -8.71 -2.58 -19.42
CA GLY A 413 -7.54 -1.86 -19.90
C GLY A 413 -6.30 -2.09 -19.03
N ASN A 414 -5.33 -1.19 -19.20
CA ASN A 414 -4.07 -1.18 -18.45
C ASN A 414 -3.78 0.18 -17.78
N TYR A 415 -4.78 1.07 -17.78
CA TYR A 415 -4.65 2.40 -17.19
C TYR A 415 -5.92 2.80 -16.44
N LEU A 416 -5.78 3.14 -15.15
CA LEU A 416 -6.91 3.52 -14.28
C LEU A 416 -6.91 5.03 -14.06
N TYR A 417 -8.00 5.67 -14.48
CA TYR A 417 -8.28 7.06 -14.15
C TYR A 417 -8.94 7.12 -12.77
N TYR A 418 -8.15 7.45 -11.75
CA TYR A 418 -8.64 7.49 -10.36
C TYR A 418 -9.57 8.67 -10.08
N GLY A 419 -9.52 9.74 -10.91
CA GLY A 419 -10.10 11.03 -10.59
C GLY A 419 -9.31 11.72 -9.48
N VAL A 420 -9.83 12.80 -8.91
CA VAL A 420 -9.18 13.53 -7.81
C VAL A 420 -9.33 12.72 -6.51
N ARG A 421 -8.51 11.67 -6.36
CA ARG A 421 -8.56 10.68 -5.25
C ARG A 421 -7.18 10.14 -4.96
N GLU A 422 -6.27 10.97 -4.48
CA GLU A 422 -4.87 10.61 -4.24
C GLU A 422 -4.74 9.50 -3.20
N PHE A 423 -5.51 9.59 -2.11
CA PHE A 423 -5.43 8.61 -1.03
C PHE A 423 -5.96 7.25 -1.46
N ALA A 424 -7.14 7.21 -2.09
CA ALA A 424 -7.66 5.95 -2.63
C ALA A 424 -6.77 5.40 -3.74
N MET A 425 -6.21 6.23 -4.63
CA MET A 425 -5.26 5.79 -5.65
C MET A 425 -4.12 4.99 -5.02
N ALA A 426 -3.44 5.57 -4.04
CA ALA A 426 -2.30 4.91 -3.40
C ALA A 426 -2.72 3.62 -2.67
N ALA A 427 -3.84 3.61 -1.96
CA ALA A 427 -4.31 2.42 -1.24
C ALA A 427 -4.87 1.34 -2.18
N ILE A 428 -5.55 1.70 -3.28
CA ILE A 428 -5.99 0.76 -4.32
C ILE A 428 -4.77 0.12 -4.99
N MET A 429 -3.73 0.89 -5.27
CA MET A 429 -2.46 0.36 -5.79
C MET A 429 -1.83 -0.65 -4.82
N ASN A 430 -1.90 -0.40 -3.51
CA ASN A 430 -1.47 -1.37 -2.51
C ASN A 430 -2.28 -2.67 -2.60
N GLY A 431 -3.60 -2.58 -2.80
CA GLY A 431 -4.48 -3.73 -3.02
C GLY A 431 -4.14 -4.53 -4.29
N LEU A 432 -3.84 -3.83 -5.40
CA LEU A 432 -3.37 -4.44 -6.65
C LEU A 432 -2.06 -5.22 -6.45
N ALA A 433 -1.10 -4.62 -5.74
CA ALA A 433 0.18 -5.27 -5.44
C ALA A 433 0.03 -6.49 -4.51
N LEU A 434 -0.85 -6.39 -3.48
CA LEU A 434 -1.17 -7.48 -2.55
C LEU A 434 -1.84 -8.67 -3.23
N HIS A 435 -2.74 -8.40 -4.19
CA HIS A 435 -3.36 -9.47 -4.98
C HIS A 435 -2.31 -10.27 -5.75
N GLY A 436 -1.28 -9.60 -6.24
CA GLY A 436 -0.24 -10.19 -7.09
C GLY A 436 -0.61 -10.17 -8.59
N GLY A 437 0.39 -10.43 -9.42
CA GLY A 437 0.23 -10.48 -10.88
C GLY A 437 0.26 -9.12 -11.59
N PHE A 438 0.41 -8.00 -10.85
CA PHE A 438 0.47 -6.64 -11.38
C PHE A 438 1.63 -5.84 -10.78
N ILE A 439 2.11 -4.86 -11.56
CA ILE A 439 3.05 -3.82 -11.14
C ILE A 439 2.32 -2.49 -11.26
N PRO A 440 1.67 -2.01 -10.20
CA PRO A 440 0.92 -0.76 -10.26
C PRO A 440 1.84 0.46 -10.19
N TYR A 441 1.57 1.46 -11.03
CA TYR A 441 2.11 2.81 -10.88
C TYR A 441 1.00 3.86 -10.96
N GLY A 442 1.12 4.93 -10.16
CA GLY A 442 0.12 5.98 -10.13
C GLY A 442 0.75 7.35 -9.91
N GLY A 443 0.20 8.36 -10.59
CA GLY A 443 0.75 9.70 -10.63
C GLY A 443 -0.13 10.76 -9.99
N THR A 444 0.53 11.73 -9.33
CA THR A 444 -0.01 13.02 -8.90
C THR A 444 1.14 14.04 -8.80
N PHE A 445 0.87 15.29 -8.39
CA PHE A 445 1.92 16.24 -8.07
C PHE A 445 2.58 15.90 -6.72
N LEU A 446 3.86 16.25 -6.56
CA LEU A 446 4.59 15.91 -5.35
C LEU A 446 3.97 16.54 -4.08
N THR A 447 3.48 17.77 -4.17
CA THR A 447 2.79 18.42 -3.05
C THR A 447 1.55 17.64 -2.59
N PHE A 448 0.86 16.95 -3.51
CA PHE A 448 -0.33 16.16 -3.18
C PHE A 448 -0.01 14.77 -2.63
N SER A 449 1.28 14.43 -2.48
CA SER A 449 1.68 13.26 -1.68
C SER A 449 1.18 13.36 -0.22
N ASP A 450 0.91 14.56 0.27
CA ASP A 450 0.31 14.79 1.59
C ASP A 450 -1.06 14.12 1.74
N TYR A 451 -1.91 14.17 0.69
CA TYR A 451 -3.21 13.49 0.70
C TYR A 451 -3.07 11.97 0.81
N CYS A 452 -2.04 11.38 0.21
CA CYS A 452 -1.86 9.92 0.20
C CYS A 452 -0.80 9.40 1.18
N ARG A 453 -0.24 10.27 2.01
CA ARG A 453 0.88 9.97 2.92
C ARG A 453 0.70 8.67 3.72
N SER A 454 -0.50 8.46 4.27
CA SER A 454 -0.78 7.27 5.07
C SER A 454 -0.71 5.98 4.23
N ALA A 455 -1.22 5.98 3.00
CA ALA A 455 -1.14 4.81 2.11
C ALA A 455 0.30 4.54 1.63
N LEU A 456 1.11 5.58 1.41
CA LEU A 456 2.55 5.44 1.10
C LEU A 456 3.29 4.74 2.24
N ARG A 457 3.00 5.15 3.48
CA ARG A 457 3.57 4.52 4.68
C ARG A 457 3.15 3.05 4.80
N MET A 458 1.87 2.74 4.49
CA MET A 458 1.37 1.36 4.53
C MET A 458 2.01 0.49 3.44
N ALA A 459 2.23 1.03 2.23
CA ALA A 459 3.00 0.33 1.19
C ALA A 459 4.40 -0.08 1.67
N ALA A 460 5.09 0.84 2.35
CA ALA A 460 6.43 0.62 2.90
C ALA A 460 6.42 -0.41 4.05
N LEU A 461 5.43 -0.34 4.95
CA LEU A 461 5.25 -1.26 6.07
C LEU A 461 4.98 -2.69 5.57
N MET A 462 4.11 -2.84 4.56
CA MET A 462 3.78 -4.12 3.93
C MET A 462 4.81 -4.60 2.91
N ARG A 463 5.85 -3.82 2.62
CA ARG A 463 6.91 -4.15 1.66
C ARG A 463 6.39 -4.39 0.24
N LEU A 464 5.49 -3.53 -0.25
CA LEU A 464 4.85 -3.68 -1.55
C LEU A 464 5.65 -3.01 -2.66
N GLY A 465 5.78 -3.67 -3.80
CA GLY A 465 6.41 -3.13 -5.01
C GLY A 465 5.50 -2.14 -5.76
N THR A 466 4.92 -1.16 -5.08
CA THR A 466 4.11 -0.08 -5.68
C THR A 466 5.00 1.08 -6.13
N ILE A 467 4.66 1.71 -7.26
CA ILE A 467 5.44 2.81 -7.84
C ILE A 467 4.60 4.09 -7.82
N PHE A 468 5.05 5.08 -7.06
CA PHE A 468 4.40 6.38 -6.95
C PHE A 468 5.16 7.41 -7.80
N VAL A 469 4.46 8.01 -8.77
CA VAL A 469 5.03 8.99 -9.69
C VAL A 469 4.60 10.39 -9.25
N PHE A 470 5.55 11.17 -8.77
CA PHE A 470 5.32 12.53 -8.31
C PHE A 470 6.03 13.53 -9.22
N THR A 471 5.25 14.33 -9.95
CA THR A 471 5.81 15.39 -10.80
C THR A 471 5.68 16.75 -10.14
N HIS A 472 6.24 17.79 -10.78
CA HIS A 472 6.26 19.14 -10.24
C HIS A 472 7.03 19.17 -8.91
N ASP A 473 8.28 18.69 -8.97
CA ASP A 473 9.11 18.25 -7.84
C ASP A 473 9.69 19.37 -6.98
N SER A 474 9.54 20.65 -7.39
CA SER A 474 10.12 21.81 -6.68
C SER A 474 9.45 23.13 -7.08
N ILE A 475 9.96 24.25 -6.57
CA ILE A 475 9.62 25.60 -7.02
C ILE A 475 9.79 25.79 -8.53
N GLY A 476 10.54 24.92 -9.18
CA GLY A 476 10.74 24.90 -10.63
C GLY A 476 9.47 24.64 -11.46
N LEU A 477 8.35 24.29 -10.83
CA LEU A 477 7.06 24.23 -11.51
C LEU A 477 6.53 25.62 -11.90
N GLY A 478 6.94 26.70 -11.16
CA GLY A 478 6.72 28.08 -11.57
C GLY A 478 5.45 28.70 -10.96
N GLU A 479 4.62 29.26 -11.83
CA GLU A 479 3.59 30.25 -11.55
C GLU A 479 2.44 29.74 -10.68
N ASP A 480 2.21 28.43 -10.58
CA ASP A 480 1.15 27.83 -9.74
C ASP A 480 1.32 28.17 -8.24
N GLY A 481 2.53 28.51 -7.83
CA GLY A 481 2.82 29.11 -6.53
C GLY A 481 2.85 28.13 -5.35
N PRO A 482 2.82 28.67 -4.11
CA PRO A 482 3.13 27.93 -2.87
C PRO A 482 2.25 26.72 -2.62
N THR A 483 0.98 26.73 -3.06
CA THR A 483 0.06 25.61 -2.85
C THR A 483 0.41 24.35 -3.66
N HIS A 484 1.24 24.51 -4.70
CA HIS A 484 1.66 23.45 -5.61
C HIS A 484 3.16 23.17 -5.54
N GLN A 485 3.94 24.06 -4.92
CA GLN A 485 5.40 23.97 -4.82
C GLN A 485 5.80 23.16 -3.57
N PRO A 486 6.31 21.93 -3.75
CA PRO A 486 6.79 21.12 -2.62
C PRO A 486 8.10 21.71 -2.07
N ILE A 487 8.23 21.76 -0.76
CA ILE A 487 9.42 22.22 -0.03
C ILE A 487 9.97 21.07 0.82
N GLU A 488 9.17 20.55 1.76
CA GLU A 488 9.55 19.48 2.69
C GLU A 488 9.29 18.07 2.16
N HIS A 489 8.49 17.93 1.11
CA HIS A 489 7.92 16.64 0.67
C HIS A 489 8.97 15.61 0.29
N ALA A 490 10.02 15.97 -0.46
CA ALA A 490 11.11 15.05 -0.81
C ALA A 490 11.82 14.52 0.45
N ALA A 491 12.10 15.40 1.41
CA ALA A 491 12.72 15.04 2.67
C ALA A 491 11.82 14.11 3.50
N THR A 492 10.54 14.45 3.62
CA THR A 492 9.59 13.62 4.40
C THR A 492 9.34 12.25 3.80
N LEU A 493 9.34 12.11 2.47
CA LEU A 493 9.27 10.80 1.81
C LEU A 493 10.52 9.95 2.10
N ARG A 494 11.71 10.56 2.09
CA ARG A 494 12.99 9.91 2.42
C ARG A 494 13.06 9.43 3.87
N LEU A 495 12.24 9.97 4.78
CA LEU A 495 12.14 9.55 6.19
C LEU A 495 11.24 8.33 6.38
N ILE A 496 10.43 7.91 5.41
CA ILE A 496 9.62 6.69 5.54
C ILE A 496 10.55 5.47 5.47
N PRO A 497 10.60 4.62 6.51
CA PRO A 497 11.38 3.39 6.46
C PRO A 497 10.97 2.53 5.26
N ASN A 498 11.95 1.90 4.60
CA ASN A 498 11.74 1.04 3.44
C ASN A 498 11.12 1.71 2.19
N MET A 499 11.03 3.03 2.12
CA MET A 499 10.67 3.78 0.92
C MET A 499 11.92 4.13 0.11
N ASP A 500 11.98 3.78 -1.17
CA ASP A 500 12.98 4.34 -2.08
C ASP A 500 12.46 5.61 -2.72
N VAL A 501 13.29 6.65 -2.70
CA VAL A 501 12.95 7.93 -3.30
C VAL A 501 14.01 8.29 -4.35
N TRP A 502 13.58 8.43 -5.60
CA TRP A 502 14.44 8.81 -6.71
C TRP A 502 14.04 10.18 -7.25
N ARG A 503 15.01 11.08 -7.37
CA ARG A 503 14.86 12.42 -7.95
C ARG A 503 15.92 12.61 -9.04
N PRO A 504 15.67 12.11 -10.26
CA PRO A 504 16.63 12.09 -11.35
C PRO A 504 16.85 13.49 -11.97
N CYS A 505 18.07 13.74 -12.46
CA CYS A 505 18.45 14.99 -13.08
C CYS A 505 18.33 15.01 -14.63
N ASP A 506 18.17 13.83 -15.26
CA ASP A 506 18.08 13.71 -16.72
C ASP A 506 17.46 12.38 -17.16
N THR A 507 17.45 12.15 -18.49
CA THR A 507 16.89 10.95 -19.10
C THR A 507 17.55 9.66 -18.60
N LYS A 508 18.88 9.61 -18.44
CA LYS A 508 19.56 8.39 -17.97
C LYS A 508 19.19 8.02 -16.56
N GLU A 509 19.25 8.98 -15.65
CA GLU A 509 18.82 8.74 -14.27
C GLU A 509 17.34 8.37 -14.21
N SER A 510 16.48 8.97 -15.05
CA SER A 510 15.06 8.62 -15.12
C SER A 510 14.84 7.17 -15.57
N VAL A 511 15.58 6.68 -16.57
CA VAL A 511 15.52 5.26 -17.00
C VAL A 511 15.96 4.32 -15.87
N VAL A 512 17.06 4.65 -15.19
CA VAL A 512 17.54 3.83 -14.06
C VAL A 512 16.57 3.83 -12.91
N ALA A 513 15.97 4.99 -12.58
CA ALA A 513 14.95 5.11 -11.52
C ALA A 513 13.73 4.22 -11.82
N TRP A 514 13.20 4.24 -13.04
CA TRP A 514 12.12 3.35 -13.47
C TRP A 514 12.51 1.87 -13.42
N ALA A 515 13.69 1.53 -13.95
CA ALA A 515 14.17 0.14 -13.93
C ALA A 515 14.31 -0.37 -12.48
N SER A 516 14.88 0.44 -11.59
CA SER A 516 15.03 0.10 -10.17
C SER A 516 13.67 -0.04 -9.47
N ALA A 517 12.70 0.82 -9.78
CA ALA A 517 11.35 0.77 -9.23
C ALA A 517 10.60 -0.51 -9.69
N ILE A 518 10.70 -0.87 -10.96
CA ILE A 518 10.06 -2.07 -11.53
C ILE A 518 10.70 -3.35 -10.98
N GLU A 519 12.01 -3.38 -10.81
CA GLU A 519 12.75 -4.52 -10.25
C GLU A 519 12.50 -4.71 -8.75
N ARG A 520 12.18 -3.64 -8.03
CA ARG A 520 11.98 -3.68 -6.58
C ARG A 520 10.63 -4.27 -6.19
N ARG A 521 10.63 -5.39 -5.46
CA ARG A 521 9.43 -6.11 -5.03
C ARG A 521 9.21 -6.13 -3.51
N ASP A 522 10.20 -5.68 -2.75
CA ASP A 522 10.23 -5.71 -1.28
C ASP A 522 10.02 -4.34 -0.62
N GLY A 523 9.54 -3.38 -1.39
CA GLY A 523 9.22 -2.04 -0.92
C GLY A 523 8.77 -1.10 -2.03
N PRO A 524 8.06 -0.01 -1.68
CA PRO A 524 7.60 0.97 -2.64
C PRO A 524 8.71 1.90 -3.11
N THR A 525 8.49 2.49 -4.27
CA THR A 525 9.38 3.50 -4.84
C THR A 525 8.60 4.76 -5.20
N SER A 526 9.07 5.92 -4.73
CA SER A 526 8.61 7.24 -5.12
C SER A 526 9.57 7.85 -6.14
N LEU A 527 9.06 8.19 -7.33
CA LEU A 527 9.80 8.79 -8.43
C LEU A 527 9.42 10.27 -8.53
N LEU A 528 10.37 11.17 -8.30
CA LEU A 528 10.15 12.62 -8.28
C LEU A 528 10.69 13.24 -9.57
N PHE A 529 9.81 13.92 -10.35
CA PHE A 529 10.17 14.44 -11.67
C PHE A 529 9.87 15.93 -11.82
N SER A 530 10.77 16.63 -12.51
CA SER A 530 10.65 18.06 -12.80
C SER A 530 9.57 18.36 -13.85
N ARG A 531 8.94 19.55 -13.73
CA ARG A 531 8.12 20.14 -14.79
C ARG A 531 8.98 20.87 -15.84
N GLN A 532 10.01 21.56 -15.38
CA GLN A 532 10.94 22.33 -16.24
C GLN A 532 11.94 21.41 -16.92
N ASN A 533 12.43 21.84 -18.09
CA ASN A 533 13.47 21.14 -18.84
C ASN A 533 14.81 21.20 -18.11
N LEU A 534 15.54 20.07 -18.14
CA LEU A 534 16.87 19.92 -17.57
C LEU A 534 17.85 19.48 -18.65
N PRO A 535 19.09 20.02 -18.67
CA PRO A 535 20.10 19.63 -19.62
C PRO A 535 20.63 18.23 -19.29
N PHE A 536 20.89 17.44 -20.34
CA PHE A 536 21.54 16.15 -20.22
C PHE A 536 22.94 16.28 -19.59
N GLN A 537 23.28 15.41 -18.64
CA GLN A 537 24.59 15.39 -17.99
C GLN A 537 25.50 14.34 -18.63
N LEU A 538 26.68 14.77 -19.07
CA LEU A 538 27.71 13.85 -19.55
C LEU A 538 28.32 13.07 -18.37
N ARG A 539 28.60 11.78 -18.58
CA ARG A 539 29.16 10.87 -17.56
C ARG A 539 30.25 10.01 -18.18
N ALA A 540 31.25 9.68 -17.41
CA ALA A 540 32.19 8.60 -17.73
C ALA A 540 31.42 7.27 -17.85
N SER A 541 31.86 6.37 -18.73
CA SER A 541 31.13 5.12 -19.02
C SER A 541 31.03 4.21 -17.78
N GLU A 542 32.05 4.17 -16.94
CA GLU A 542 32.08 3.44 -15.68
C GLU A 542 31.06 3.97 -14.66
N GLU A 543 30.77 5.27 -14.66
CA GLU A 543 29.82 5.88 -13.71
C GLU A 543 28.36 5.64 -14.07
N VAL A 544 28.05 5.24 -15.30
CA VAL A 544 26.67 4.90 -15.70
C VAL A 544 26.10 3.73 -14.88
N ALA A 545 26.91 2.72 -14.59
CA ALA A 545 26.50 1.60 -13.74
C ALA A 545 26.28 2.03 -12.28
N ASN A 546 26.98 3.05 -11.81
CA ASN A 546 26.90 3.54 -10.44
C ASN A 546 25.62 4.36 -10.17
N ILE A 547 24.88 4.81 -11.19
CA ILE A 547 23.57 5.47 -11.01
C ILE A 547 22.65 4.57 -10.15
N ARG A 548 22.64 3.25 -10.38
CA ARG A 548 21.84 2.29 -9.62
C ARG A 548 22.18 2.23 -8.12
N ARG A 549 23.34 2.76 -7.74
CA ARG A 549 23.78 2.83 -6.34
C ARG A 549 23.24 4.05 -5.58
N GLY A 550 22.44 4.90 -6.26
CA GLY A 550 21.73 6.01 -5.65
C GLY A 550 22.50 7.30 -5.48
N GLY A 551 23.84 7.25 -5.52
CA GLY A 551 24.75 8.40 -5.50
C GLY A 551 26.07 8.00 -6.15
N TYR A 552 26.64 8.88 -6.98
CA TYR A 552 27.86 8.58 -7.73
C TYR A 552 28.61 9.87 -8.11
N VAL A 553 29.90 9.75 -8.42
CA VAL A 553 30.72 10.86 -8.88
C VAL A 553 30.35 11.21 -10.32
N LEU A 554 29.72 12.37 -10.52
CA LEU A 554 29.33 12.86 -11.85
C LEU A 554 30.49 13.59 -12.52
N VAL A 555 31.19 14.45 -11.77
CA VAL A 555 32.37 15.18 -12.26
C VAL A 555 33.49 15.02 -11.26
N GLU A 556 34.60 14.44 -11.72
CA GLU A 556 35.86 14.37 -10.99
C GLU A 556 36.82 15.41 -11.57
N PRO A 557 37.40 16.31 -10.77
CA PRO A 557 38.39 17.26 -11.27
C PRO A 557 39.72 16.56 -11.59
N SER A 558 40.56 17.19 -12.45
CA SER A 558 41.89 16.65 -12.81
C SER A 558 42.89 16.69 -11.63
N GLU A 559 42.73 17.68 -10.76
CA GLU A 559 43.52 17.80 -9.53
C GLU A 559 42.75 17.17 -8.34
N PRO A 560 43.46 16.75 -7.28
CA PRO A 560 42.77 16.23 -6.10
C PRO A 560 41.70 17.17 -5.57
N PRO A 561 40.44 16.69 -5.36
CA PRO A 561 39.36 17.55 -4.95
C PRO A 561 39.60 18.16 -3.56
N ARG A 562 39.30 19.45 -3.43
CA ARG A 562 39.37 20.19 -2.16
C ARG A 562 38.03 20.25 -1.43
N ALA A 563 36.92 20.01 -2.16
CA ALA A 563 35.58 19.97 -1.63
C ALA A 563 34.68 19.06 -2.49
N VAL A 564 33.54 18.67 -1.94
CA VAL A 564 32.49 17.94 -2.65
C VAL A 564 31.21 18.78 -2.70
N VAL A 565 30.58 18.83 -3.87
CA VAL A 565 29.23 19.37 -4.03
C VAL A 565 28.28 18.21 -4.33
N ILE A 566 27.27 18.01 -3.48
CA ILE A 566 26.21 17.01 -3.63
C ILE A 566 24.99 17.70 -4.19
N ALA A 567 24.43 17.17 -5.29
CA ALA A 567 23.21 17.70 -5.89
C ALA A 567 22.26 16.56 -6.29
N THR A 568 20.97 16.87 -6.41
CA THR A 568 19.93 15.93 -6.85
C THR A 568 18.95 16.64 -7.78
N GLY A 569 18.34 15.90 -8.69
CA GLY A 569 17.30 16.42 -9.57
C GLY A 569 17.71 17.67 -10.34
N SER A 570 16.84 18.67 -10.33
CA SER A 570 17.02 19.92 -11.09
C SER A 570 18.22 20.76 -10.64
N GLU A 571 18.83 20.49 -9.51
CA GLU A 571 19.99 21.24 -8.99
C GLU A 571 21.34 20.68 -9.42
N VAL A 572 21.38 19.48 -10.03
CA VAL A 572 22.63 18.90 -10.57
C VAL A 572 23.30 19.80 -11.61
N PRO A 573 22.58 20.39 -12.59
CA PRO A 573 23.16 21.36 -13.51
C PRO A 573 23.80 22.58 -12.83
N LEU A 574 23.19 23.07 -11.73
CA LEU A 574 23.75 24.20 -10.95
C LEU A 574 25.08 23.82 -10.29
N ALA A 575 25.18 22.61 -9.76
CA ALA A 575 26.40 22.09 -9.16
C ALA A 575 27.52 21.94 -10.20
N VAL A 576 27.20 21.44 -11.41
CA VAL A 576 28.17 21.31 -12.51
C VAL A 576 28.63 22.70 -13.00
N GLU A 577 27.73 23.69 -13.09
CA GLU A 577 28.10 25.06 -13.44
C GLU A 577 28.98 25.72 -12.37
N ALA A 578 28.63 25.55 -11.10
CA ALA A 578 29.44 26.03 -9.98
C ALA A 578 30.85 25.42 -9.98
N GLN A 579 30.96 24.13 -10.28
CA GLN A 579 32.25 23.44 -10.42
C GLN A 579 33.12 24.07 -11.52
N LYS A 580 32.53 24.40 -12.69
CA LYS A 580 33.26 25.07 -13.79
C LYS A 580 33.75 26.46 -13.40
N LYS A 581 32.93 27.24 -12.68
CA LYS A 581 33.31 28.57 -12.17
C LYS A 581 34.47 28.45 -11.18
N LEU A 582 34.41 27.51 -10.24
CA LEU A 582 35.45 27.25 -9.25
C LEU A 582 36.75 26.75 -9.89
N ALA A 583 36.66 25.88 -10.90
CA ALA A 583 37.83 25.39 -11.65
C ALA A 583 38.58 26.55 -12.35
N ALA A 584 37.85 27.52 -12.93
CA ALA A 584 38.46 28.75 -13.51
C ALA A 584 39.21 29.61 -12.48
N GLU A 585 38.87 29.45 -11.20
CA GLU A 585 39.57 30.11 -10.07
C GLU A 585 40.64 29.21 -9.42
N GLY A 586 40.96 28.04 -10.01
CA GLY A 586 41.94 27.08 -9.48
C GLY A 586 41.44 26.28 -8.28
N ILE A 587 40.14 26.17 -8.06
CA ILE A 587 39.55 25.41 -6.97
C ILE A 587 38.97 24.09 -7.51
N ALA A 588 39.66 22.98 -7.25
CA ALA A 588 39.23 21.66 -7.67
C ALA A 588 38.07 21.16 -6.80
N VAL A 589 36.93 20.83 -7.42
CA VAL A 589 35.70 20.40 -6.71
C VAL A 589 35.12 19.18 -7.40
N ARG A 590 34.82 18.15 -6.61
CA ARG A 590 34.06 16.96 -7.06
C ARG A 590 32.56 17.28 -7.06
N VAL A 591 31.83 16.87 -8.11
CA VAL A 591 30.36 16.90 -8.14
C VAL A 591 29.83 15.50 -8.02
N VAL A 592 28.94 15.30 -7.05
CA VAL A 592 28.22 14.06 -6.81
C VAL A 592 26.76 14.27 -7.19
N SER A 593 26.26 13.47 -8.15
CA SER A 593 24.81 13.33 -8.36
C SER A 593 24.26 12.29 -7.39
N MET A 594 23.23 12.67 -6.65
CA MET A 594 22.57 11.82 -5.63
C MET A 594 21.09 11.63 -5.97
N PRO A 595 20.76 10.89 -7.04
CA PRO A 595 19.37 10.68 -7.44
C PRO A 595 18.53 9.94 -6.38
N SER A 596 19.16 9.15 -5.50
CA SER A 596 18.45 8.46 -4.42
C SER A 596 19.31 8.33 -3.16
N THR A 597 19.05 9.18 -2.17
CA THR A 597 19.71 9.09 -0.85
C THR A 597 19.42 7.77 -0.14
N THR A 598 18.18 7.28 -0.25
CA THR A 598 17.73 6.03 0.41
C THR A 598 18.44 4.79 -0.13
N VAL A 599 18.73 4.76 -1.43
CA VAL A 599 19.51 3.68 -2.05
C VAL A 599 21.02 3.83 -1.75
N PHE A 600 21.55 5.06 -1.78
CA PHE A 600 22.95 5.34 -1.46
C PHE A 600 23.29 4.95 -0.02
N ASP A 601 22.40 5.22 0.92
CA ASP A 601 22.61 4.91 2.34
C ASP A 601 22.78 3.40 2.62
N ARG A 602 22.21 2.55 1.76
CA ARG A 602 22.33 1.08 1.85
C ARG A 602 23.60 0.52 1.20
N GLN A 603 24.41 1.36 0.55
CA GLN A 603 25.68 0.92 -0.02
C GLN A 603 26.70 0.61 1.08
N ASP A 604 27.69 -0.23 0.73
CA ASP A 604 28.81 -0.52 1.62
C ASP A 604 29.62 0.76 1.98
N GLU A 605 30.27 0.73 3.12
CA GLU A 605 31.01 1.89 3.63
C GLU A 605 32.12 2.34 2.68
N ALA A 606 32.82 1.39 2.06
CA ALA A 606 33.91 1.70 1.13
C ALA A 606 33.41 2.46 -0.10
N TYR A 607 32.25 2.11 -0.62
CA TYR A 607 31.64 2.84 -1.73
C TYR A 607 31.22 4.25 -1.30
N ARG A 608 30.53 4.36 -0.16
CA ARG A 608 30.07 5.66 0.35
C ARG A 608 31.25 6.59 0.60
N GLU A 609 32.33 6.07 1.19
CA GLU A 609 33.56 6.82 1.44
C GLU A 609 34.28 7.25 0.14
N ARG A 610 34.30 6.38 -0.86
CA ARG A 610 34.84 6.73 -2.19
C ARG A 610 34.08 7.89 -2.84
N VAL A 611 32.73 7.91 -2.71
CA VAL A 611 31.89 8.95 -3.30
C VAL A 611 31.94 10.23 -2.49
N LEU A 612 31.82 10.11 -1.16
CA LEU A 612 31.81 11.21 -0.18
C LEU A 612 32.92 11.02 0.86
N PRO A 613 34.19 11.34 0.53
CA PRO A 613 35.29 11.24 1.46
C PRO A 613 35.10 12.12 2.71
N ARG A 614 35.25 11.53 3.89
CA ARG A 614 35.00 12.22 5.18
C ARG A 614 35.91 13.41 5.43
N GLU A 615 37.13 13.37 4.89
CA GLU A 615 38.10 14.44 5.02
C GLU A 615 37.81 15.67 4.17
N LEU A 616 36.90 15.57 3.18
CA LEU A 616 36.56 16.69 2.31
C LEU A 616 35.35 17.46 2.85
N PRO A 617 35.39 18.80 2.86
CA PRO A 617 34.23 19.59 3.19
C PRO A 617 33.16 19.43 2.12
N CYS A 618 31.90 19.33 2.54
CA CYS A 618 30.77 19.10 1.65
C CYS A 618 29.80 20.29 1.62
N VAL A 619 29.27 20.55 0.42
CA VAL A 619 28.14 21.43 0.18
C VAL A 619 27.03 20.61 -0.48
N ALA A 620 25.78 20.74 -0.03
CA ALA A 620 24.63 20.13 -0.71
C ALA A 620 23.76 21.23 -1.34
N VAL A 621 23.11 20.90 -2.47
CA VAL A 621 22.14 21.79 -3.11
C VAL A 621 20.90 21.02 -3.53
N GLU A 622 19.73 21.47 -3.05
CA GLU A 622 18.41 20.96 -3.40
C GLU A 622 17.36 22.05 -3.24
N ALA A 623 16.42 22.16 -4.19
CA ALA A 623 15.24 23.00 -4.09
C ALA A 623 14.21 22.37 -3.13
N GLY A 624 14.52 22.39 -1.85
CA GLY A 624 13.76 21.81 -0.75
C GLY A 624 14.42 22.15 0.59
N VAL A 625 13.84 21.64 1.69
CA VAL A 625 14.35 21.91 3.05
C VAL A 625 15.80 21.44 3.25
N SER A 626 16.55 22.25 3.98
CA SER A 626 17.98 22.04 4.17
C SER A 626 18.33 20.92 5.16
N ASP A 627 17.46 20.61 6.12
CA ASP A 627 17.80 19.76 7.29
C ASP A 627 18.20 18.33 6.93
N LEU A 628 17.56 17.69 5.97
CA LEU A 628 17.92 16.33 5.56
C LEU A 628 19.41 16.23 5.15
N TRP A 629 19.90 17.23 4.47
CA TRP A 629 21.27 17.26 3.94
C TRP A 629 22.34 17.38 5.02
N ARG A 630 21.98 17.79 6.25
CA ARG A 630 22.88 17.84 7.40
C ARG A 630 23.54 16.48 7.68
N LYS A 631 22.84 15.39 7.37
CA LYS A 631 23.36 14.02 7.47
C LYS A 631 24.63 13.82 6.62
N TYR A 632 24.71 14.45 5.46
CA TYR A 632 25.80 14.26 4.49
C TYR A 632 26.88 15.32 4.61
N VAL A 633 26.49 16.57 4.84
CA VAL A 633 27.44 17.67 4.91
C VAL A 633 28.02 17.90 6.30
N GLY A 634 27.43 17.33 7.35
CA GLY A 634 27.86 17.50 8.73
C GLY A 634 27.71 18.93 9.24
N ARG A 635 28.32 19.23 10.41
CA ARG A 635 28.25 20.54 11.06
C ARG A 635 29.05 21.63 10.35
N SER A 636 30.16 21.29 9.74
CA SER A 636 31.07 22.21 9.04
C SER A 636 30.64 22.51 7.61
N GLY A 637 29.82 21.65 7.02
CA GLY A 637 29.31 21.83 5.66
C GLY A 637 28.22 22.88 5.55
N ARG A 638 27.79 23.13 4.31
CA ARG A 638 26.70 24.07 4.00
C ARG A 638 25.65 23.41 3.11
N VAL A 639 24.43 23.92 3.22
CA VAL A 639 23.31 23.52 2.35
C VAL A 639 22.78 24.77 1.65
N VAL A 640 22.62 24.72 0.35
CA VAL A 640 21.91 25.68 -0.47
C VAL A 640 20.51 25.08 -0.71
N GLY A 641 19.56 25.44 0.14
CA GLY A 641 18.21 24.91 0.17
C GLY A 641 17.16 26.01 0.36
N ILE A 642 15.91 25.61 0.58
CA ILE A 642 14.76 26.49 0.80
C ILE A 642 14.07 26.06 2.10
N ASP A 643 14.10 26.95 3.11
CA ASP A 643 13.48 26.70 4.43
C ASP A 643 12.26 27.61 4.65
N ARG A 644 11.53 27.94 3.60
CA ARG A 644 10.29 28.71 3.59
C ARG A 644 9.43 28.33 2.40
N PHE A 645 8.14 28.64 2.43
CA PHE A 645 7.24 28.37 1.31
C PHE A 645 7.67 29.13 0.04
N GLY A 646 7.23 28.59 -1.10
CA GLY A 646 7.49 29.15 -2.42
C GLY A 646 6.72 30.45 -2.70
N GLU A 647 6.80 30.90 -3.95
CA GLU A 647 6.15 32.11 -4.45
C GLU A 647 5.63 31.89 -5.87
N SER A 648 4.65 32.70 -6.30
CA SER A 648 4.14 32.67 -7.67
C SER A 648 4.97 33.55 -8.59
N ALA A 649 5.81 32.95 -9.42
CA ALA A 649 6.59 33.62 -10.45
C ALA A 649 7.14 32.62 -11.47
N PRO A 650 7.68 33.04 -12.63
CA PRO A 650 8.40 32.17 -13.54
C PRO A 650 9.57 31.44 -12.84
N ALA A 651 9.75 30.14 -13.16
CA ALA A 651 10.73 29.28 -12.49
C ALA A 651 12.13 29.89 -12.37
N GLY A 652 12.65 30.51 -13.44
CA GLY A 652 13.98 31.15 -13.44
C GLY A 652 14.10 32.34 -12.48
N GLU A 653 13.01 33.08 -12.24
CA GLU A 653 12.95 34.14 -11.25
C GLU A 653 12.96 33.59 -9.83
N LEU A 654 12.18 32.51 -9.60
CA LEU A 654 12.13 31.83 -8.31
C LEU A 654 13.49 31.26 -7.91
N PHE A 655 14.19 30.59 -8.81
CA PHE A 655 15.53 30.07 -8.52
C PHE A 655 16.50 31.20 -8.10
N ARG A 656 16.47 32.36 -8.80
CA ARG A 656 17.28 33.54 -8.40
C ARG A 656 16.83 34.13 -7.05
N TYR A 657 15.53 34.28 -6.86
CA TYR A 657 14.96 34.88 -5.64
C TYR A 657 15.28 34.04 -4.38
N PHE A 658 15.24 32.72 -4.49
CA PHE A 658 15.59 31.79 -3.40
C PHE A 658 17.10 31.52 -3.30
N GLY A 659 17.91 32.07 -4.19
CA GLY A 659 19.36 31.88 -4.17
C GLY A 659 19.83 30.49 -4.61
N LEU A 660 19.03 29.77 -5.37
CA LEU A 660 19.41 28.49 -5.99
C LEU A 660 20.13 28.78 -7.31
N THR A 661 21.37 29.22 -7.21
CA THR A 661 22.20 29.60 -8.37
C THR A 661 23.59 28.98 -8.27
N ALA A 662 24.29 28.86 -9.41
CA ALA A 662 25.67 28.37 -9.46
C ALA A 662 26.63 29.23 -8.66
N GLU A 663 26.40 30.56 -8.66
CA GLU A 663 27.18 31.54 -7.87
C GLU A 663 27.05 31.23 -6.36
N ARG A 664 25.82 31.02 -5.89
CA ARG A 664 25.57 30.76 -4.47
C ARG A 664 26.17 29.42 -4.03
N VAL A 665 26.16 28.41 -4.89
CA VAL A 665 26.84 27.11 -4.64
C VAL A 665 28.37 27.36 -4.56
N ALA A 666 28.95 28.12 -5.48
CA ALA A 666 30.37 28.45 -5.48
C ALA A 666 30.78 29.22 -4.22
N GLU A 667 30.00 30.23 -3.81
CA GLU A 667 30.20 30.94 -2.55
C GLU A 667 30.15 30.01 -1.33
N ALA A 668 29.20 29.08 -1.29
CA ALA A 668 29.10 28.09 -0.22
C ALA A 668 30.35 27.20 -0.15
N VAL A 669 30.89 26.77 -1.29
CA VAL A 669 32.16 26.02 -1.37
C VAL A 669 33.33 26.85 -0.84
N LYS A 670 33.49 28.11 -1.30
CA LYS A 670 34.55 29.01 -0.80
C LYS A 670 34.44 29.20 0.71
N ALA A 671 33.22 29.37 1.21
CA ALA A 671 32.99 29.57 2.65
C ALA A 671 33.31 28.33 3.52
N VAL A 672 33.13 27.11 3.04
CA VAL A 672 33.55 25.89 3.78
C VAL A 672 35.06 25.68 3.72
N LEU A 673 35.71 26.03 2.60
CA LEU A 673 37.17 25.99 2.46
C LEU A 673 37.89 27.02 3.35
N ALA A 674 37.31 28.22 3.49
CA ALA A 674 37.90 29.27 4.34
C ALA A 674 37.87 28.98 5.86
N ARG A 675 37.10 27.96 6.30
CA ARG A 675 37.02 27.55 7.71
C ARG A 675 38.07 26.49 8.09
N ARG A 676 38.81 25.99 7.13
CA ARG A 676 39.98 25.11 7.32
C ARG A 676 41.27 25.90 7.29
#